data_ab0302bb4d8d3aade806ec07ceda9c8b
#
_entry.id   ab0302bb4d8d3aade806ec07ceda9c8b
#
_cell.length_a   1.000
_cell.length_b   1.000
_cell.length_c   1.000
_cell.angle_alpha   90.00
_cell.angle_beta   90.00
_cell.angle_gamma   90.00
#
_symmetry.space_group_name_H-M   'P 1'
#
loop_
_entity.id
_entity.type
_entity.pdbx_description
1 polymer ?
#
loop_
_entity_poly.entity_id
_entity_poly.type
_entity_poly.pdbx_seq_one_letter_code
_entity_poly.pdbx_strand_id
1 'polypeptide(L)'
;MSLIVGIVNLARRHAVLCVLLFLAAALWGLAYTAKNLQMDTDTDHLFASSLPWRQAQIQENKNFPQFNDLIVAVVRGATPEETTQTARALNAALNADKRHFQDSSYPAGDAFYRTEGLLLLPVDDLSKMLTKIVSAQPFLGQLAAQPSADGLFTGLGLIAQGVDAGSDISPYNSALAAVRKNLQAAADGHPVPLSWQDLIMGDAPGQGNVAFVLAHPVLDQGTLQPGGVATAALVQIAKTLPDVKAGRATVNYTGQIPLSDEQFASLTHGLVLGGVISVLLIALWLYLALRSWRLILPILLTLMMGLALTMTYATIFVRVINLISVAFAILFIGLAVDFAIQYCVRLRDVRHKQADLGLALVATAHEAGGQIALAATATACGFLAFTPTKFVGVAELGEIAGAGMFIALFCTMTFLPALLKLFAPRLEENRISLPGGSVVDDLLRRNKRLVLVVFGALGVIGLICATTLRFDANPLNTKDPNTESMRTLQSLISDPETNPFYADVMVPNLEAAREMANTLSKLPEVDQALSGATFVPEQQSQKLAMLTQAQSILAPTLLAIANPPATKATVADIRASMAKTITAIDAVAAKLPPGSELLAIAKTLKQLQGEDDATILALNGAITRFLPESLEGLADSLNAKPITEASLPPAIRHDWILPDGTVRVEALPTAAVQSTLGLRQFAEAVQAVAPNAGGPAIATIATAGTIIGSFQEAAILAFVAILVILLLALRNIWDSLLVLITLTLSALLTALLARLSGMTINYANIIALPLLLGVGVSFNVYFVMNWRGGMRNFLASATARAVLFSALTTATAFGSLIFSADRGTSSMGELLSWSLIAVLASTFIFLPALLHTVSDARKT
;
A
#
# COMPACT_ATOMS: atom_id res chain seq x y z
N MET A 1 43.82 -14.83 -13.67
CA MET A 1 43.99 -16.15 -13.06
C MET A 1 45.13 -16.19 -12.04
N SER A 2 46.32 -15.73 -12.32
CA SER A 2 47.44 -15.65 -11.34
C SER A 2 47.12 -14.90 -10.04
N LEU A 3 46.32 -13.84 -10.11
CA LEU A 3 45.89 -13.05 -8.97
C LEU A 3 45.03 -13.87 -7.98
N ILE A 4 44.00 -14.53 -8.47
CA ILE A 4 43.08 -15.35 -7.63
C ILE A 4 43.84 -16.47 -6.94
N VAL A 5 44.70 -17.16 -7.69
CA VAL A 5 45.56 -18.22 -7.16
C VAL A 5 46.51 -17.66 -6.08
N GLY A 6 47.08 -16.47 -6.32
CA GLY A 6 47.96 -15.77 -5.35
C GLY A 6 47.19 -15.42 -4.06
N ILE A 7 45.98 -14.90 -4.16
CA ILE A 7 45.11 -14.55 -3.04
C ILE A 7 44.80 -15.79 -2.17
N VAL A 8 44.34 -16.89 -2.81
CA VAL A 8 44.02 -18.13 -2.09
C VAL A 8 45.28 -18.73 -1.41
N ASN A 9 46.43 -18.65 -2.07
CA ASN A 9 47.69 -19.13 -1.50
C ASN A 9 48.11 -18.30 -0.28
N LEU A 10 47.94 -16.98 -0.31
CA LEU A 10 48.20 -16.10 0.83
C LEU A 10 47.25 -16.41 1.99
N ALA A 11 45.96 -16.49 1.69
CA ALA A 11 44.90 -16.78 2.70
C ALA A 11 45.13 -18.11 3.41
N ARG A 12 45.48 -19.19 2.67
CA ARG A 12 45.76 -20.48 3.30
C ARG A 12 47.06 -20.51 4.11
N ARG A 13 48.09 -19.74 3.71
CA ARG A 13 49.36 -19.65 4.45
C ARG A 13 49.21 -18.95 5.79
N HIS A 14 48.40 -17.91 5.82
CA HIS A 14 48.14 -17.11 7.02
C HIS A 14 46.68 -17.27 7.48
N ALA A 15 46.18 -18.53 7.51
CA ALA A 15 44.75 -18.80 7.75
C ALA A 15 44.20 -18.20 9.05
N VAL A 16 44.91 -18.31 10.17
CA VAL A 16 44.49 -17.75 11.45
C VAL A 16 44.43 -16.22 11.40
N LEU A 17 45.45 -15.56 10.84
CA LEU A 17 45.50 -14.11 10.73
C LEU A 17 44.35 -13.62 9.82
N CYS A 18 44.10 -14.30 8.69
CA CYS A 18 43.01 -14.01 7.79
C CYS A 18 41.65 -14.06 8.52
N VAL A 19 41.37 -15.13 9.24
CA VAL A 19 40.13 -15.29 10.00
C VAL A 19 39.97 -14.21 11.07
N LEU A 20 41.05 -13.90 11.82
CA LEU A 20 40.99 -12.85 12.84
C LEU A 20 40.75 -11.46 12.26
N LEU A 21 41.36 -11.13 11.12
CA LEU A 21 41.11 -9.86 10.40
C LEU A 21 39.69 -9.74 9.94
N PHE A 22 39.11 -10.80 9.35
CA PHE A 22 37.71 -10.79 8.92
C PHE A 22 36.76 -10.68 10.12
N LEU A 23 37.00 -11.39 11.22
CA LEU A 23 36.21 -11.27 12.46
C LEU A 23 36.29 -9.86 13.04
N ALA A 24 37.48 -9.27 13.10
CA ALA A 24 37.64 -7.88 13.56
C ALA A 24 36.88 -6.89 12.66
N ALA A 25 37.00 -7.06 11.34
CA ALA A 25 36.26 -6.22 10.37
C ALA A 25 34.74 -6.37 10.50
N ALA A 26 34.25 -7.60 10.68
CA ALA A 26 32.82 -7.85 10.87
C ALA A 26 32.29 -7.27 12.19
N LEU A 27 33.03 -7.46 13.31
CA LEU A 27 32.63 -6.90 14.61
C LEU A 27 32.61 -5.38 14.58
N TRP A 28 33.64 -4.75 14.02
CA TRP A 28 33.67 -3.31 13.82
C TRP A 28 32.54 -2.85 12.93
N GLY A 29 32.35 -3.53 11.79
CA GLY A 29 31.32 -3.19 10.83
C GLY A 29 29.92 -3.32 11.41
N LEU A 30 29.62 -4.39 12.15
CA LEU A 30 28.31 -4.58 12.80
C LEU A 30 28.07 -3.53 13.88
N ALA A 31 29.10 -3.18 14.68
CA ALA A 31 29.00 -2.11 15.67
C ALA A 31 28.74 -0.73 15.00
N TYR A 32 29.41 -0.48 13.87
CA TYR A 32 29.20 0.74 13.08
C TYR A 32 27.79 0.79 12.49
N THR A 33 27.34 -0.32 11.91
CA THR A 33 25.99 -0.46 11.34
C THR A 33 24.92 -0.24 12.39
N ALA A 34 25.02 -0.88 13.54
CA ALA A 34 24.06 -0.74 14.63
C ALA A 34 23.91 0.71 15.14
N LYS A 35 24.96 1.53 14.97
CA LYS A 35 24.95 2.92 15.43
C LYS A 35 24.52 3.92 14.35
N ASN A 36 24.78 3.64 13.06
CA ASN A 36 24.71 4.65 12.01
C ASN A 36 23.72 4.29 10.89
N LEU A 37 23.19 3.07 10.86
CA LEU A 37 22.22 2.68 9.85
C LEU A 37 20.89 3.39 10.13
N GLN A 38 20.42 4.15 9.14
CA GLN A 38 19.10 4.77 9.15
C GLN A 38 18.19 4.03 8.19
N MET A 39 16.90 4.00 8.52
CA MET A 39 15.87 3.44 7.65
C MET A 39 14.92 4.56 7.24
N ASP A 40 14.63 4.62 5.94
CA ASP A 40 13.66 5.53 5.38
C ASP A 40 12.36 4.77 5.12
N THR A 41 11.32 5.21 5.80
CA THR A 41 9.98 4.64 5.68
C THR A 41 9.09 5.42 4.72
N ASP A 42 9.57 6.58 4.23
CA ASP A 42 8.85 7.39 3.27
C ASP A 42 8.95 6.77 1.87
N THR A 43 7.80 6.32 1.37
CA THR A 43 7.70 5.74 0.01
C THR A 43 7.96 6.77 -1.09
N ASP A 44 7.86 8.04 -0.80
CA ASP A 44 8.09 9.13 -1.72
C ASP A 44 9.57 9.30 -2.05
N HIS A 45 10.46 8.95 -1.13
CA HIS A 45 11.91 8.96 -1.34
C HIS A 45 12.40 7.81 -2.23
N LEU A 46 11.54 6.86 -2.57
CA LEU A 46 11.88 5.81 -3.53
C LEU A 46 12.11 6.34 -4.96
N PHE A 47 11.77 7.60 -5.24
CA PHE A 47 11.89 8.21 -6.57
C PHE A 47 12.83 9.42 -6.56
N ALA A 48 13.57 9.58 -7.67
CA ALA A 48 14.50 10.70 -7.81
C ALA A 48 13.76 12.04 -7.75
N SER A 49 14.23 12.94 -6.91
CA SER A 49 13.65 14.29 -6.75
C SER A 49 13.73 15.15 -8.01
N SER A 50 14.55 14.76 -9.00
CA SER A 50 14.67 15.45 -10.30
C SER A 50 13.51 15.17 -11.27
N LEU A 51 12.62 14.24 -10.96
CA LEU A 51 11.45 13.94 -11.79
C LEU A 51 10.45 15.10 -11.73
N PRO A 52 9.88 15.54 -12.87
CA PRO A 52 8.94 16.68 -12.89
C PRO A 52 7.75 16.50 -11.94
N TRP A 53 7.11 15.34 -11.98
CA TRP A 53 5.98 15.03 -11.10
C TRP A 53 6.37 15.00 -9.61
N ARG A 54 7.60 14.54 -9.31
CA ARG A 54 8.10 14.52 -7.93
C ARG A 54 8.42 15.94 -7.45
N GLN A 55 8.93 16.80 -8.30
CA GLN A 55 9.13 18.22 -7.98
C GLN A 55 7.80 18.92 -7.71
N ALA A 56 6.77 18.64 -8.52
CA ALA A 56 5.42 19.16 -8.27
C ALA A 56 4.89 18.70 -6.91
N GLN A 57 5.03 17.42 -6.57
CA GLN A 57 4.63 16.87 -5.28
C GLN A 57 5.43 17.47 -4.11
N ILE A 58 6.74 17.62 -4.23
CA ILE A 58 7.58 18.29 -3.21
C ILE A 58 7.12 19.73 -2.99
N GLN A 59 6.78 20.45 -4.08
CA GLN A 59 6.27 21.81 -3.98
C GLN A 59 4.88 21.85 -3.33
N GLU A 60 4.01 20.91 -3.67
CA GLU A 60 2.69 20.77 -3.05
C GLU A 60 2.81 20.48 -1.55
N ASN A 61 3.65 19.51 -1.15
CA ASN A 61 3.89 19.18 0.25
C ASN A 61 4.48 20.38 1.04
N LYS A 62 5.28 21.21 0.38
CA LYS A 62 5.81 22.44 0.98
C LYS A 62 4.74 23.52 1.10
N ASN A 63 3.87 23.64 0.12
CA ASN A 63 2.79 24.61 0.09
C ASN A 63 1.68 24.29 1.10
N PHE A 64 1.41 23.00 1.31
CA PHE A 64 0.33 22.50 2.17
C PHE A 64 0.87 21.48 3.19
N PRO A 65 1.75 21.89 4.11
CA PRO A 65 2.38 21.00 5.08
C PRO A 65 1.39 20.33 6.03
N GLN A 66 0.20 20.91 6.22
CA GLN A 66 -0.88 20.37 7.04
C GLN A 66 -1.49 19.08 6.50
N PHE A 67 -1.16 18.66 5.28
CA PHE A 67 -1.62 17.39 4.71
C PHE A 67 -0.54 16.31 4.72
N ASN A 68 0.66 16.62 5.23
CA ASN A 68 1.76 15.65 5.29
C ASN A 68 1.74 14.87 6.61
N ASP A 69 2.31 13.68 6.61
CA ASP A 69 2.56 12.86 7.81
C ASP A 69 1.33 12.63 8.70
N LEU A 70 0.17 12.44 8.08
CA LEU A 70 -1.09 12.33 8.79
C LEU A 70 -1.43 10.89 9.22
N ILE A 71 -2.05 10.82 10.41
CA ILE A 71 -2.99 9.77 10.79
C ILE A 71 -4.39 10.32 10.53
N VAL A 72 -5.14 9.66 9.67
CA VAL A 72 -6.53 10.02 9.35
C VAL A 72 -7.45 9.10 10.14
N ALA A 73 -8.09 9.62 11.19
CA ALA A 73 -9.12 8.87 11.91
C ALA A 73 -10.46 9.03 11.19
N VAL A 74 -11.07 7.89 10.87
CA VAL A 74 -12.35 7.79 10.18
C VAL A 74 -13.41 7.42 11.20
N VAL A 75 -14.25 8.37 11.54
CA VAL A 75 -15.34 8.21 12.49
C VAL A 75 -16.62 7.89 11.75
N ARG A 76 -17.28 6.80 12.12
CA ARG A 76 -18.59 6.43 11.59
C ARG A 76 -19.56 6.23 12.74
N GLY A 77 -20.69 6.94 12.73
CA GLY A 77 -21.77 6.82 13.71
C GLY A 77 -23.02 6.20 13.10
N ALA A 78 -23.96 5.84 13.95
CA ALA A 78 -25.27 5.40 13.51
C ALA A 78 -26.12 6.56 12.97
N THR A 79 -25.82 7.80 13.40
CA THR A 79 -26.41 9.05 12.91
C THR A 79 -25.33 10.09 12.62
N PRO A 80 -25.61 11.10 11.77
CA PRO A 80 -24.67 12.20 11.50
C PRO A 80 -24.26 12.96 12.78
N GLU A 81 -25.20 13.12 13.73
CA GLU A 81 -24.93 13.81 14.99
C GLU A 81 -23.98 13.00 15.89
N GLU A 82 -24.15 11.67 15.96
CA GLU A 82 -23.23 10.78 16.69
C GLU A 82 -21.83 10.80 16.07
N THR A 83 -21.78 10.82 14.75
CA THR A 83 -20.52 10.98 14.00
C THR A 83 -19.83 12.28 14.37
N THR A 84 -20.54 13.41 14.27
CA THR A 84 -20.02 14.75 14.57
C THR A 84 -19.59 14.88 16.04
N GLN A 85 -20.43 14.41 16.98
CA GLN A 85 -20.12 14.45 18.42
C GLN A 85 -18.88 13.61 18.75
N THR A 86 -18.78 12.40 18.17
CA THR A 86 -17.63 11.51 18.37
C THR A 86 -16.36 12.12 17.76
N ALA A 87 -16.45 12.70 16.56
CA ALA A 87 -15.31 13.35 15.90
C ALA A 87 -14.80 14.57 16.68
N ARG A 88 -15.71 15.41 17.21
CA ARG A 88 -15.34 16.55 18.10
C ARG A 88 -14.67 16.06 19.38
N ALA A 89 -15.22 15.03 20.02
CA ALA A 89 -14.67 14.47 21.25
C ALA A 89 -13.28 13.84 20.99
N LEU A 90 -13.12 13.12 19.88
CA LEU A 90 -11.85 12.55 19.47
C LEU A 90 -10.83 13.67 19.24
N ASN A 91 -11.16 14.66 18.42
CA ASN A 91 -10.27 15.80 18.12
C ASN A 91 -9.84 16.52 19.39
N ALA A 92 -10.75 16.79 20.32
CA ALA A 92 -10.41 17.40 21.60
C ALA A 92 -9.46 16.52 22.44
N ALA A 93 -9.68 15.21 22.48
CA ALA A 93 -8.86 14.29 23.24
C ALA A 93 -7.44 14.14 22.62
N LEU A 94 -7.34 14.09 21.28
CA LEU A 94 -6.05 14.04 20.59
C LEU A 94 -5.26 15.33 20.83
N ASN A 95 -5.91 16.51 20.74
CA ASN A 95 -5.29 17.79 21.03
C ASN A 95 -4.84 17.95 22.49
N ALA A 96 -5.44 17.25 23.40
CA ALA A 96 -5.03 17.23 24.82
C ALA A 96 -3.79 16.35 25.05
N ASP A 97 -3.53 15.38 24.20
CA ASP A 97 -2.40 14.44 24.31
C ASP A 97 -1.18 14.92 23.51
N LYS A 98 -0.53 15.96 23.98
CA LYS A 98 0.68 16.54 23.36
C LYS A 98 1.91 15.63 23.40
N ARG A 99 1.84 14.50 24.10
CA ARG A 99 2.91 13.51 24.12
C ARG A 99 2.97 12.72 22.81
N HIS A 100 1.79 12.41 22.25
CA HIS A 100 1.69 11.54 21.08
C HIS A 100 1.28 12.31 19.82
N PHE A 101 0.66 13.47 19.95
CA PHE A 101 0.18 14.28 18.83
C PHE A 101 0.67 15.73 18.94
N GLN A 102 1.18 16.26 17.84
CA GLN A 102 1.54 17.67 17.71
C GLN A 102 0.27 18.53 17.75
N ASP A 103 -0.67 18.17 16.89
CA ASP A 103 -2.01 18.73 16.80
C ASP A 103 -2.98 17.75 16.16
N SER A 104 -4.25 18.11 16.16
CA SER A 104 -5.29 17.45 15.38
C SER A 104 -6.35 18.46 14.96
N SER A 105 -7.01 18.20 13.85
CA SER A 105 -8.08 19.02 13.30
C SER A 105 -9.29 18.16 12.91
N TYR A 106 -10.45 18.78 13.00
CA TYR A 106 -11.71 18.25 12.47
C TYR A 106 -12.30 19.29 11.52
N PRO A 107 -11.91 19.29 10.23
CA PRO A 107 -12.25 20.37 9.29
C PRO A 107 -13.76 20.59 9.15
N ALA A 108 -14.55 19.51 9.02
CA ALA A 108 -16.01 19.61 8.89
C ALA A 108 -16.71 20.14 10.16
N GLY A 109 -16.01 20.19 11.30
CA GLY A 109 -16.52 20.73 12.57
C GLY A 109 -16.35 22.24 12.72
N ASP A 110 -15.78 22.94 11.74
CA ASP A 110 -15.61 24.38 11.78
C ASP A 110 -16.97 25.09 11.82
N ALA A 111 -17.07 26.13 12.65
CA ALA A 111 -18.30 26.90 12.81
C ALA A 111 -18.76 27.55 11.49
N PHE A 112 -17.87 27.82 10.56
CA PHE A 112 -18.17 28.35 9.24
C PHE A 112 -19.21 27.49 8.50
N TYR A 113 -19.05 26.18 8.49
CA TYR A 113 -20.00 25.29 7.81
C TYR A 113 -21.39 25.30 8.46
N ARG A 114 -21.44 25.49 9.76
CA ARG A 114 -22.70 25.58 10.51
C ARG A 114 -23.43 26.91 10.24
N THR A 115 -22.70 28.03 10.15
CA THR A 115 -23.29 29.35 9.97
C THR A 115 -23.45 29.70 8.48
N GLU A 116 -22.45 29.45 7.64
CA GLU A 116 -22.42 29.91 6.25
C GLU A 116 -22.69 28.80 5.23
N GLY A 117 -22.86 27.55 5.69
CA GLY A 117 -22.96 26.36 4.82
C GLY A 117 -24.09 26.45 3.79
N LEU A 118 -25.23 27.08 4.15
CA LEU A 118 -26.36 27.26 3.22
C LEU A 118 -26.00 28.15 2.03
N LEU A 119 -25.09 29.12 2.18
CA LEU A 119 -24.65 29.96 1.07
C LEU A 119 -23.80 29.21 0.05
N LEU A 120 -23.21 28.07 0.42
CA LEU A 120 -22.38 27.27 -0.47
C LEU A 120 -23.24 26.47 -1.47
N LEU A 121 -24.51 26.23 -1.16
CA LEU A 121 -25.43 25.50 -2.03
C LEU A 121 -25.74 26.28 -3.31
N PRO A 122 -25.97 25.61 -4.45
CA PRO A 122 -26.59 26.21 -5.63
C PRO A 122 -27.93 26.86 -5.29
N VAL A 123 -28.30 27.94 -6.02
CA VAL A 123 -29.55 28.70 -5.74
C VAL A 123 -30.79 27.80 -5.79
N ASP A 124 -30.87 26.89 -6.75
CA ASP A 124 -32.03 25.99 -6.91
C ASP A 124 -32.15 25.00 -5.74
N ASP A 125 -31.02 24.49 -5.23
CA ASP A 125 -31.03 23.54 -4.13
C ASP A 125 -31.29 24.24 -2.80
N LEU A 126 -30.73 25.43 -2.61
CA LEU A 126 -31.08 26.32 -1.49
C LEU A 126 -32.58 26.64 -1.49
N SER A 127 -33.16 26.97 -2.67
CA SER A 127 -34.58 27.24 -2.79
C SER A 127 -35.45 26.05 -2.38
N LYS A 128 -35.12 24.87 -2.88
CA LYS A 128 -35.83 23.62 -2.53
C LYS A 128 -35.75 23.34 -1.05
N MET A 129 -34.55 23.46 -0.44
CA MET A 129 -34.33 23.23 0.97
C MET A 129 -35.11 24.22 1.85
N LEU A 130 -35.00 25.52 1.56
CA LEU A 130 -35.75 26.54 2.31
C LEU A 130 -37.25 26.36 2.17
N THR A 131 -37.76 25.96 0.98
CA THR A 131 -39.16 25.64 0.81
C THR A 131 -39.61 24.49 1.74
N LYS A 132 -38.84 23.43 1.85
CA LYS A 132 -39.11 22.32 2.76
C LYS A 132 -39.12 22.79 4.22
N ILE A 133 -38.12 23.55 4.66
CA ILE A 133 -37.98 24.05 6.04
C ILE A 133 -39.16 24.98 6.37
N VAL A 134 -39.51 25.92 5.49
CA VAL A 134 -40.63 26.82 5.67
C VAL A 134 -41.98 26.08 5.72
N SER A 135 -42.16 25.08 4.86
CA SER A 135 -43.38 24.23 4.89
C SER A 135 -43.52 23.46 6.21
N ALA A 136 -42.40 23.07 6.82
CA ALA A 136 -42.34 22.37 8.10
C ALA A 136 -42.46 23.30 9.33
N GLN A 137 -42.62 24.63 9.14
CA GLN A 137 -42.65 25.62 10.19
C GLN A 137 -43.64 25.31 11.34
N PRO A 138 -44.89 24.88 11.12
CA PRO A 138 -45.79 24.57 12.24
C PRO A 138 -45.27 23.43 13.10
N PHE A 139 -44.66 22.40 12.48
CA PHE A 139 -44.05 21.28 13.20
C PHE A 139 -42.76 21.69 13.93
N LEU A 140 -41.86 22.41 13.25
CA LEU A 140 -40.63 22.93 13.83
C LEU A 140 -40.90 23.93 14.97
N GLY A 141 -41.92 24.77 14.80
CA GLY A 141 -42.35 25.70 15.84
C GLY A 141 -42.85 25.01 17.10
N GLN A 142 -43.60 23.93 16.95
CA GLN A 142 -44.08 23.12 18.09
C GLN A 142 -42.90 22.44 18.79
N LEU A 143 -41.95 21.89 18.05
CA LEU A 143 -40.71 21.28 18.60
C LEU A 143 -39.82 22.29 19.31
N ALA A 144 -39.70 23.49 18.76
CA ALA A 144 -38.91 24.57 19.36
C ALA A 144 -39.58 25.04 20.68
N ALA A 145 -40.91 25.13 20.70
CA ALA A 145 -41.68 25.50 21.90
C ALA A 145 -41.67 24.42 22.99
N GLN A 146 -41.61 23.16 22.57
CA GLN A 146 -41.58 21.99 23.45
C GLN A 146 -40.57 20.97 22.97
N PRO A 147 -39.26 21.13 23.26
CA PRO A 147 -38.21 20.22 22.80
C PRO A 147 -38.23 18.89 23.58
N SER A 148 -39.23 18.07 23.34
CA SER A 148 -39.49 16.82 24.01
C SER A 148 -40.32 15.86 23.11
N ALA A 149 -40.48 14.60 23.54
CA ALA A 149 -41.38 13.67 22.88
C ALA A 149 -42.84 14.18 22.87
N ASP A 150 -43.25 14.95 23.88
CA ASP A 150 -44.54 15.63 23.91
C ASP A 150 -44.72 16.58 22.74
N GLY A 151 -43.71 17.42 22.45
CA GLY A 151 -43.70 18.32 21.27
C GLY A 151 -43.73 17.57 19.96
N LEU A 152 -42.99 16.46 19.86
CA LEU A 152 -43.02 15.62 18.66
C LEU A 152 -44.39 15.03 18.39
N PHE A 153 -45.03 14.44 19.46
CA PHE A 153 -46.36 13.85 19.31
C PHE A 153 -47.39 14.90 19.00
N THR A 154 -47.37 16.05 19.66
CA THR A 154 -48.26 17.18 19.33
C THR A 154 -48.09 17.60 17.87
N GLY A 155 -46.83 17.71 17.37
CA GLY A 155 -46.53 17.99 15.98
C GLY A 155 -47.10 16.96 15.01
N LEU A 156 -46.98 15.67 15.29
CA LEU A 156 -47.61 14.60 14.50
C LEU A 156 -49.14 14.71 14.48
N GLY A 157 -49.75 15.12 15.61
CA GLY A 157 -51.18 15.42 15.69
C GLY A 157 -51.60 16.57 14.77
N LEU A 158 -50.78 17.62 14.65
CA LEU A 158 -50.97 18.72 13.70
C LEU A 158 -50.88 18.25 12.25
N ILE A 159 -49.96 17.34 11.92
CA ILE A 159 -49.88 16.74 10.58
C ILE A 159 -51.16 15.97 10.27
N ALA A 160 -51.70 15.20 11.21
CA ALA A 160 -52.97 14.49 11.02
C ALA A 160 -54.15 15.47 10.82
N GLN A 161 -54.23 16.59 11.53
CA GLN A 161 -55.23 17.65 11.29
C GLN A 161 -55.04 18.29 9.92
N GLY A 162 -53.81 18.47 9.44
CA GLY A 162 -53.55 18.90 8.06
C GLY A 162 -54.13 17.96 7.01
N VAL A 163 -53.99 16.63 7.22
CA VAL A 163 -54.67 15.62 6.37
C VAL A 163 -56.14 15.76 6.39
N ASP A 164 -56.74 16.05 7.54
CA ASP A 164 -58.16 16.29 7.67
C ASP A 164 -58.60 17.49 6.82
N ALA A 165 -57.78 18.53 6.78
CA ALA A 165 -57.97 19.72 5.96
C ALA A 165 -57.61 19.56 4.47
N GLY A 166 -57.17 18.35 4.05
CA GLY A 166 -56.85 18.06 2.67
C GLY A 166 -55.37 18.32 2.26
N SER A 167 -54.46 18.51 3.22
CA SER A 167 -53.05 18.69 2.94
C SER A 167 -52.40 17.39 2.45
N ASP A 168 -51.53 17.49 1.44
CA ASP A 168 -50.69 16.39 0.99
C ASP A 168 -49.47 16.21 1.91
N ILE A 169 -49.33 15.02 2.49
CA ILE A 169 -48.23 14.65 3.39
C ILE A 169 -47.13 13.84 2.71
N SER A 170 -47.26 13.54 1.39
CA SER A 170 -46.27 12.78 0.66
C SER A 170 -44.86 13.30 0.79
N PRO A 171 -44.60 14.62 0.83
CA PRO A 171 -43.25 15.14 1.03
C PRO A 171 -42.58 14.78 2.39
N TYR A 172 -43.41 14.39 3.36
CA TYR A 172 -42.92 14.06 4.72
C TYR A 172 -42.76 12.54 4.95
N ASN A 173 -43.03 11.71 3.97
CA ASN A 173 -43.04 10.25 4.15
C ASN A 173 -41.68 9.71 4.66
N SER A 174 -40.54 10.22 4.17
CA SER A 174 -39.20 9.80 4.66
C SER A 174 -39.00 10.17 6.11
N ALA A 175 -39.39 11.37 6.53
CA ALA A 175 -39.29 11.84 7.90
C ALA A 175 -40.22 11.04 8.84
N LEU A 176 -41.44 10.76 8.41
CA LEU A 176 -42.40 9.94 9.17
C LEU A 176 -41.91 8.50 9.29
N ALA A 177 -41.25 7.93 8.26
CA ALA A 177 -40.64 6.60 8.31
C ALA A 177 -39.50 6.56 9.32
N ALA A 178 -38.65 7.59 9.38
CA ALA A 178 -37.55 7.69 10.35
C ALA A 178 -38.11 7.78 11.78
N VAL A 179 -39.14 8.61 12.02
CA VAL A 179 -39.83 8.69 13.31
C VAL A 179 -40.43 7.34 13.67
N ARG A 180 -41.17 6.69 12.79
CA ARG A 180 -41.73 5.34 13.02
C ARG A 180 -40.66 4.34 13.42
N LYS A 181 -39.53 4.30 12.70
CA LYS A 181 -38.41 3.39 12.99
C LYS A 181 -37.88 3.62 14.42
N ASN A 182 -37.72 4.89 14.81
CA ASN A 182 -37.24 5.26 16.13
C ASN A 182 -38.25 4.83 17.23
N LEU A 183 -39.56 5.11 17.04
CA LEU A 183 -40.61 4.70 17.95
C LEU A 183 -40.72 3.17 18.07
N GLN A 184 -40.58 2.44 16.96
CA GLN A 184 -40.59 0.98 16.95
C GLN A 184 -39.40 0.41 17.73
N ALA A 185 -38.20 0.96 17.54
CA ALA A 185 -37.03 0.55 18.31
C ALA A 185 -37.23 0.72 19.82
N ALA A 186 -37.90 1.81 20.23
CA ALA A 186 -38.23 2.03 21.64
C ALA A 186 -39.28 1.03 22.14
N ALA A 187 -40.29 0.72 21.34
CA ALA A 187 -41.31 -0.30 21.67
C ALA A 187 -40.70 -1.71 21.76
N ASP A 188 -39.62 -1.96 21.02
CA ASP A 188 -38.86 -3.22 21.06
C ASP A 188 -37.84 -3.25 22.23
N GLY A 189 -37.82 -2.24 23.12
CA GLY A 189 -36.92 -2.13 24.25
C GLY A 189 -35.52 -1.62 23.99
N HIS A 190 -35.25 -1.15 22.77
CA HIS A 190 -33.94 -0.65 22.32
C HIS A 190 -34.03 0.78 21.75
N PRO A 191 -34.33 1.80 22.58
CA PRO A 191 -34.47 3.16 22.09
C PRO A 191 -33.13 3.67 21.48
N VAL A 192 -33.17 4.10 20.21
CA VAL A 192 -32.05 4.67 19.48
C VAL A 192 -32.25 6.17 19.32
N PRO A 193 -31.17 6.99 19.30
CA PRO A 193 -31.29 8.41 19.04
C PRO A 193 -31.94 8.72 17.69
N LEU A 194 -32.80 9.72 17.65
CA LEU A 194 -33.41 10.22 16.40
C LEU A 194 -32.46 11.22 15.75
N SER A 195 -32.16 11.02 14.47
CA SER A 195 -31.41 12.00 13.68
C SER A 195 -32.34 13.14 13.24
N TRP A 196 -32.12 14.31 13.80
CA TRP A 196 -32.82 15.52 13.40
C TRP A 196 -32.26 16.14 12.14
N GLN A 197 -30.96 15.95 11.91
CA GLN A 197 -30.30 16.39 10.66
C GLN A 197 -30.93 15.68 9.45
N ASP A 198 -31.09 14.36 9.47
CA ASP A 198 -31.75 13.62 8.39
C ASP A 198 -33.22 14.03 8.22
N LEU A 199 -33.91 14.34 9.33
CA LEU A 199 -35.30 14.79 9.27
C LEU A 199 -35.46 16.18 8.65
N ILE A 200 -34.57 17.12 8.95
CA ILE A 200 -34.62 18.51 8.48
C ILE A 200 -34.02 18.63 7.06
N MET A 201 -32.86 18.04 6.84
CA MET A 201 -32.12 18.15 5.57
C MET A 201 -32.61 17.15 4.52
N GLY A 202 -33.22 16.02 4.92
CA GLY A 202 -33.60 14.91 4.04
C GLY A 202 -32.40 14.04 3.66
N ASP A 203 -32.67 12.99 2.88
CA ASP A 203 -31.63 12.11 2.32
C ASP A 203 -30.83 12.89 1.26
N ALA A 204 -30.03 13.85 1.69
CA ALA A 204 -29.05 14.47 0.80
C ALA A 204 -27.99 13.41 0.47
N PRO A 205 -27.78 13.04 -0.80
CA PRO A 205 -26.70 12.14 -1.16
C PRO A 205 -25.39 12.75 -0.67
N GLY A 206 -24.61 11.96 0.10
CA GLY A 206 -23.29 12.34 0.52
C GLY A 206 -23.12 12.92 1.91
N GLN A 207 -24.17 13.21 2.64
CA GLN A 207 -24.05 13.45 4.08
C GLN A 207 -23.97 12.10 4.81
N GLY A 208 -22.96 11.29 4.43
CA GLY A 208 -22.70 10.02 5.04
C GLY A 208 -22.36 10.17 6.54
N ASN A 209 -22.68 9.14 7.30
CA ASN A 209 -22.32 9.01 8.70
C ASN A 209 -20.80 8.84 8.89
N VAL A 210 -19.98 9.63 8.15
CA VAL A 210 -18.53 9.57 8.14
C VAL A 210 -17.94 10.96 8.42
N ALA A 211 -16.99 11.02 9.33
CA ALA A 211 -16.22 12.22 9.60
C ALA A 211 -14.72 11.88 9.66
N PHE A 212 -13.90 12.84 9.28
CA PHE A 212 -12.44 12.71 9.29
C PHE A 212 -11.85 13.60 10.38
N VAL A 213 -11.02 13.01 11.23
CA VAL A 213 -10.15 13.74 12.15
C VAL A 213 -8.72 13.53 11.71
N LEU A 214 -8.05 14.60 11.35
CA LEU A 214 -6.67 14.61 10.87
C LEU A 214 -5.75 14.86 12.07
N ALA A 215 -4.78 14.00 12.28
CA ALA A 215 -3.86 14.12 13.42
C ALA A 215 -2.42 14.05 12.96
N HIS A 216 -1.58 14.99 13.40
CA HIS A 216 -0.13 14.97 13.20
C HIS A 216 0.52 14.25 14.39
N PRO A 217 1.06 13.04 14.18
CA PRO A 217 1.73 12.30 15.24
C PRO A 217 3.08 12.91 15.59
N VAL A 218 3.53 12.70 16.82
CA VAL A 218 4.93 12.85 17.20
C VAL A 218 5.67 11.60 16.73
N LEU A 219 6.52 11.73 15.72
CA LEU A 219 7.25 10.62 15.09
C LEU A 219 8.52 10.26 15.86
N ASP A 220 8.70 8.99 16.16
CA ASP A 220 9.97 8.44 16.70
C ASP A 220 10.81 7.89 15.55
N GLN A 221 11.67 8.72 14.99
CA GLN A 221 12.57 8.38 13.88
C GLN A 221 13.59 7.28 14.21
N GLY A 222 13.71 6.87 15.48
CA GLY A 222 14.59 5.78 15.92
C GLY A 222 13.99 4.39 15.78
N THR A 223 12.72 4.27 15.38
CA THR A 223 12.01 3.00 15.29
C THR A 223 11.61 2.65 13.85
N LEU A 224 11.30 1.36 13.60
CA LEU A 224 10.79 0.89 12.32
C LEU A 224 9.32 1.30 12.06
N GLN A 225 8.65 1.84 13.06
CA GLN A 225 7.27 2.29 13.04
C GLN A 225 7.20 3.66 13.73
N PRO A 226 7.64 4.73 13.05
CA PRO A 226 7.76 6.06 13.64
C PRO A 226 6.48 6.58 14.29
N GLY A 227 5.32 6.29 13.71
CA GLY A 227 4.01 6.69 14.23
C GLY A 227 3.28 5.61 15.02
N GLY A 228 3.87 4.43 15.23
CA GLY A 228 3.19 3.29 15.84
C GLY A 228 2.69 3.56 17.26
N VAL A 229 3.45 4.32 18.05
CA VAL A 229 3.04 4.71 19.42
C VAL A 229 1.84 5.67 19.37
N ALA A 230 1.86 6.64 18.45
CA ALA A 230 0.74 7.59 18.28
C ALA A 230 -0.52 6.88 17.76
N THR A 231 -0.39 5.97 16.79
CA THR A 231 -1.51 5.15 16.28
C THR A 231 -2.13 4.31 17.41
N ALA A 232 -1.31 3.66 18.24
CA ALA A 232 -1.79 2.91 19.41
C ALA A 232 -2.49 3.82 20.42
N ALA A 233 -1.97 5.03 20.67
CA ALA A 233 -2.61 6.02 21.54
C ALA A 233 -3.99 6.44 21.01
N LEU A 234 -4.10 6.72 19.70
CA LEU A 234 -5.37 7.04 19.06
C LEU A 234 -6.41 5.92 19.29
N VAL A 235 -6.03 4.68 19.06
CA VAL A 235 -6.92 3.51 19.28
C VAL A 235 -7.38 3.42 20.74
N GLN A 236 -6.48 3.69 21.69
CA GLN A 236 -6.86 3.70 23.12
C GLN A 236 -7.79 4.86 23.45
N ILE A 237 -7.50 6.07 22.98
CA ILE A 237 -8.35 7.26 23.15
C ILE A 237 -9.74 6.97 22.56
N ALA A 238 -9.82 6.47 21.35
CA ALA A 238 -11.08 6.13 20.68
C ALA A 238 -11.97 5.20 21.52
N LYS A 239 -11.38 4.17 22.14
CA LYS A 239 -12.10 3.24 23.04
C LYS A 239 -12.64 3.91 24.29
N THR A 240 -12.18 5.08 24.69
CA THR A 240 -12.68 5.80 25.86
C THR A 240 -13.91 6.64 25.56
N LEU A 241 -14.17 6.95 24.30
CA LEU A 241 -15.26 7.81 23.87
C LEU A 241 -16.63 7.21 24.17
N PRO A 242 -17.61 8.01 24.65
CA PRO A 242 -18.91 7.52 25.10
C PRO A 242 -19.69 6.74 24.05
N ASP A 243 -19.75 7.27 22.81
CA ASP A 243 -20.52 6.65 21.74
C ASP A 243 -19.85 5.40 21.18
N VAL A 244 -18.50 5.34 21.23
CA VAL A 244 -17.73 4.13 20.89
C VAL A 244 -17.95 3.05 21.94
N LYS A 245 -17.91 3.38 23.24
CA LYS A 245 -18.22 2.45 24.33
C LYS A 245 -19.64 1.89 24.24
N ALA A 246 -20.56 2.72 23.80
CA ALA A 246 -21.96 2.34 23.64
C ALA A 246 -22.24 1.56 22.34
N GLY A 247 -21.21 1.36 21.47
CA GLY A 247 -21.36 0.67 20.19
C GLY A 247 -22.15 1.47 19.13
N ARG A 248 -22.34 2.77 19.32
CA ARG A 248 -23.06 3.66 18.41
C ARG A 248 -22.17 4.34 17.39
N ALA A 249 -20.87 4.39 17.65
CA ALA A 249 -19.87 4.91 16.73
C ALA A 249 -18.66 3.99 16.68
N THR A 250 -17.95 4.04 15.56
CA THR A 250 -16.67 3.37 15.35
C THR A 250 -15.62 4.38 14.93
N VAL A 251 -14.38 4.15 15.34
CA VAL A 251 -13.23 4.95 14.95
C VAL A 251 -12.21 4.00 14.36
N ASN A 252 -11.98 4.10 13.07
CA ASN A 252 -10.93 3.40 12.35
C ASN A 252 -9.87 4.41 11.93
N TYR A 253 -8.71 3.93 11.47
CA TYR A 253 -7.65 4.83 11.04
C TYR A 253 -7.04 4.40 9.70
N THR A 254 -6.51 5.38 8.99
CA THR A 254 -5.69 5.24 7.79
C THR A 254 -4.74 6.43 7.69
N GLY A 255 -4.17 6.68 6.55
CA GLY A 255 -3.25 7.79 6.31
C GLY A 255 -1.84 7.33 6.03
N GLN A 256 -0.98 8.25 5.62
CA GLN A 256 0.38 7.95 5.18
C GLN A 256 1.17 7.21 6.26
N ILE A 257 1.13 7.67 7.50
CA ILE A 257 1.91 7.11 8.61
C ILE A 257 1.45 5.69 8.98
N PRO A 258 0.16 5.41 9.29
CA PRO A 258 -0.26 4.06 9.62
C PRO A 258 -0.05 3.05 8.48
N LEU A 259 -0.29 3.46 7.22
CA LEU A 259 -0.06 2.61 6.05
C LEU A 259 1.41 2.21 5.89
N SER A 260 2.33 3.12 6.19
CA SER A 260 3.77 2.86 6.16
C SER A 260 4.20 1.97 7.32
N ASP A 261 3.79 2.30 8.55
CA ASP A 261 4.14 1.57 9.77
C ASP A 261 3.64 0.11 9.74
N GLU A 262 2.40 -0.11 9.32
CA GLU A 262 1.82 -1.46 9.19
C GLU A 262 2.50 -2.27 8.08
N GLN A 263 2.92 -1.63 6.99
CA GLN A 263 3.68 -2.29 5.93
C GLN A 263 5.04 -2.77 6.46
N PHE A 264 5.77 -1.92 7.21
CA PHE A 264 7.03 -2.32 7.85
C PHE A 264 6.82 -3.43 8.88
N ALA A 265 5.75 -3.38 9.67
CA ALA A 265 5.40 -4.44 10.61
C ALA A 265 5.20 -5.79 9.89
N SER A 266 4.43 -5.78 8.81
CA SER A 266 4.14 -6.97 8.00
C SER A 266 5.42 -7.57 7.40
N LEU A 267 6.31 -6.73 6.90
CA LEU A 267 7.60 -7.13 6.35
C LEU A 267 8.50 -7.74 7.42
N THR A 268 8.72 -7.05 8.53
CA THR A 268 9.68 -7.49 9.56
C THR A 268 9.29 -8.81 10.19
N HIS A 269 8.01 -9.03 10.45
CA HIS A 269 7.52 -10.29 11.00
C HIS A 269 7.76 -11.48 10.04
N GLY A 270 7.47 -11.29 8.77
CA GLY A 270 7.70 -12.30 7.72
C GLY A 270 9.19 -12.58 7.47
N LEU A 271 10.03 -11.53 7.47
CA LEU A 271 11.47 -11.62 7.19
C LEU A 271 12.24 -12.42 8.25
N VAL A 272 11.95 -12.22 9.54
CA VAL A 272 12.64 -12.92 10.61
C VAL A 272 12.33 -14.41 10.60
N LEU A 273 11.05 -14.78 10.55
CA LEU A 273 10.63 -16.17 10.51
C LEU A 273 11.11 -16.86 9.23
N GLY A 274 10.88 -16.24 8.07
CA GLY A 274 11.33 -16.74 6.77
C GLY A 274 12.86 -16.88 6.70
N GLY A 275 13.60 -15.93 7.24
CA GLY A 275 15.07 -15.97 7.32
C GLY A 275 15.60 -17.14 8.13
N VAL A 276 15.05 -17.40 9.31
CA VAL A 276 15.45 -18.55 10.15
C VAL A 276 15.15 -19.88 9.44
N ILE A 277 13.95 -20.03 8.88
CA ILE A 277 13.56 -21.24 8.13
C ILE A 277 14.50 -21.42 6.92
N SER A 278 14.78 -20.35 6.18
CA SER A 278 15.70 -20.39 5.04
C SER A 278 17.08 -20.88 5.42
N VAL A 279 17.68 -20.35 6.48
CA VAL A 279 19.03 -20.75 6.92
C VAL A 279 19.04 -22.24 7.30
N LEU A 280 18.02 -22.73 7.99
CA LEU A 280 17.90 -24.14 8.37
C LEU A 280 17.76 -25.05 7.14
N LEU A 281 16.91 -24.67 6.17
CA LEU A 281 16.74 -25.44 4.93
C LEU A 281 17.99 -25.37 4.05
N ILE A 282 18.64 -24.22 3.96
CA ILE A 282 19.94 -24.08 3.27
C ILE A 282 20.98 -25.01 3.90
N ALA A 283 21.07 -25.07 5.22
CA ALA A 283 21.97 -26.00 5.91
C ALA A 283 21.64 -27.47 5.57
N LEU A 284 20.34 -27.81 5.46
CA LEU A 284 19.88 -29.14 5.02
C LEU A 284 20.31 -29.44 3.59
N TRP A 285 20.09 -28.52 2.65
CA TRP A 285 20.51 -28.71 1.25
C TRP A 285 22.03 -28.83 1.11
N LEU A 286 22.79 -28.03 1.87
CA LEU A 286 24.24 -28.15 1.94
C LEU A 286 24.68 -29.52 2.50
N TYR A 287 23.95 -30.05 3.50
CA TYR A 287 24.23 -31.38 4.02
C TYR A 287 24.00 -32.47 2.96
N LEU A 288 22.91 -32.39 2.23
CA LEU A 288 22.62 -33.33 1.14
C LEU A 288 23.61 -33.18 -0.02
N ALA A 289 24.09 -31.97 -0.30
CA ALA A 289 25.07 -31.68 -1.34
C ALA A 289 26.45 -32.23 -0.99
N LEU A 290 26.95 -31.96 0.21
CA LEU A 290 28.33 -32.14 0.61
C LEU A 290 28.56 -33.27 1.61
N ARG A 291 27.53 -33.64 2.37
CA ARG A 291 27.58 -34.71 3.42
C ARG A 291 28.74 -34.59 4.42
N SER A 292 29.23 -33.39 4.63
CA SER A 292 30.41 -33.11 5.50
C SER A 292 30.23 -31.79 6.25
N TRP A 293 30.02 -31.86 7.58
CA TRP A 293 29.91 -30.66 8.41
C TRP A 293 31.15 -29.78 8.40
N ARG A 294 32.34 -30.37 8.15
CA ARG A 294 33.61 -29.63 8.01
C ARG A 294 33.70 -28.80 6.72
N LEU A 295 32.81 -29.02 5.76
CA LEU A 295 32.62 -28.15 4.59
C LEU A 295 31.46 -27.19 4.77
N ILE A 296 30.38 -27.63 5.39
CA ILE A 296 29.16 -26.86 5.54
C ILE A 296 29.35 -25.65 6.46
N LEU A 297 29.95 -25.86 7.65
CA LEU A 297 30.15 -24.79 8.61
C LEU A 297 31.00 -23.63 8.05
N PRO A 298 32.15 -23.89 7.37
CA PRO A 298 32.88 -22.83 6.65
C PRO A 298 32.05 -22.08 5.61
N ILE A 299 31.16 -22.76 4.87
CA ILE A 299 30.27 -22.10 3.92
C ILE A 299 29.31 -21.16 4.62
N LEU A 300 28.64 -21.63 5.68
CA LEU A 300 27.69 -20.81 6.44
C LEU A 300 28.39 -19.62 7.12
N LEU A 301 29.58 -19.83 7.68
CA LEU A 301 30.36 -18.74 8.28
C LEU A 301 30.78 -17.72 7.20
N THR A 302 31.15 -18.18 6.00
CA THR A 302 31.51 -17.29 4.89
C THR A 302 30.33 -16.48 4.41
N LEU A 303 29.15 -17.09 4.35
CA LEU A 303 27.89 -16.43 4.00
C LEU A 303 27.56 -15.32 5.01
N MET A 304 27.61 -15.64 6.31
CA MET A 304 27.35 -14.65 7.37
C MET A 304 28.38 -13.52 7.37
N MET A 305 29.64 -13.84 7.12
CA MET A 305 30.71 -12.85 6.99
C MET A 305 30.45 -11.91 5.80
N GLY A 306 30.09 -12.47 4.65
CA GLY A 306 29.75 -11.69 3.45
C GLY A 306 28.56 -10.76 3.70
N LEU A 307 27.51 -11.27 4.37
CA LEU A 307 26.33 -10.47 4.72
C LEU A 307 26.70 -9.31 5.67
N ALA A 308 27.47 -9.59 6.73
CA ALA A 308 27.90 -8.57 7.69
C ALA A 308 28.72 -7.46 7.03
N LEU A 309 29.65 -7.82 6.15
CA LEU A 309 30.45 -6.85 5.40
C LEU A 309 29.62 -6.07 4.37
N THR A 310 28.62 -6.70 3.75
CA THR A 310 27.71 -6.03 2.81
C THR A 310 26.81 -5.04 3.54
N MET A 311 26.30 -5.38 4.73
CA MET A 311 25.57 -4.43 5.60
C MET A 311 26.46 -3.25 5.99
N THR A 312 27.73 -3.52 6.32
CA THR A 312 28.68 -2.45 6.61
C THR A 312 28.89 -1.53 5.39
N TYR A 313 29.04 -2.11 4.20
CA TYR A 313 29.12 -1.35 2.95
C TYR A 313 27.87 -0.47 2.76
N ALA A 314 26.68 -1.05 2.90
CA ALA A 314 25.42 -0.31 2.78
C ALA A 314 25.37 0.89 3.75
N THR A 315 25.77 0.69 5.02
CA THR A 315 25.79 1.76 6.02
C THR A 315 26.79 2.88 5.71
N ILE A 316 27.95 2.56 5.09
CA ILE A 316 28.97 3.56 4.78
C ILE A 316 28.64 4.35 3.52
N PHE A 317 28.18 3.67 2.47
CA PHE A 317 28.05 4.26 1.13
C PHE A 317 26.61 4.70 0.82
N VAL A 318 25.61 3.90 1.17
CA VAL A 318 24.19 4.21 0.93
C VAL A 318 23.60 4.98 2.12
N ARG A 319 24.00 4.66 3.34
CA ARG A 319 23.65 5.31 4.63
C ARG A 319 22.21 5.11 5.08
N VAL A 320 21.25 5.22 4.20
CA VAL A 320 19.83 5.09 4.48
C VAL A 320 19.30 3.91 3.68
N ILE A 321 18.64 2.98 4.34
CA ILE A 321 18.05 1.80 3.69
C ILE A 321 16.55 2.01 3.59
N ASN A 322 15.99 1.87 2.39
CA ASN A 322 14.57 1.95 2.13
C ASN A 322 13.90 0.57 2.19
N LEU A 323 12.56 0.56 2.11
CA LEU A 323 11.73 -0.65 2.15
C LEU A 323 12.16 -1.73 1.14
N ILE A 324 12.54 -1.33 -0.08
CA ILE A 324 12.92 -2.25 -1.15
C ILE A 324 14.33 -2.77 -0.92
N SER A 325 15.25 -1.90 -0.51
CA SER A 325 16.66 -2.27 -0.32
C SER A 325 16.87 -3.26 0.82
N VAL A 326 15.98 -3.32 1.83
CA VAL A 326 16.01 -4.34 2.90
C VAL A 326 15.95 -5.77 2.34
N ALA A 327 15.25 -5.99 1.23
CA ALA A 327 15.13 -7.31 0.61
C ALA A 327 16.49 -7.89 0.14
N PHE A 328 17.54 -7.05 0.02
CA PHE A 328 18.87 -7.50 -0.40
C PHE A 328 19.43 -8.61 0.48
N ALA A 329 19.14 -8.61 1.79
CA ALA A 329 19.68 -9.60 2.72
C ALA A 329 19.25 -11.03 2.35
N ILE A 330 17.97 -11.22 1.99
CA ILE A 330 17.45 -12.52 1.55
C ILE A 330 18.00 -12.90 0.18
N LEU A 331 18.06 -11.92 -0.74
CA LEU A 331 18.64 -12.13 -2.07
C LEU A 331 20.13 -12.51 -1.95
N PHE A 332 20.87 -11.83 -1.09
CA PHE A 332 22.28 -12.12 -0.84
C PHE A 332 22.49 -13.55 -0.30
N ILE A 333 21.69 -13.97 0.68
CA ILE A 333 21.79 -15.33 1.26
C ILE A 333 21.58 -16.38 0.14
N GLY A 334 20.60 -16.18 -0.73
CA GLY A 334 20.31 -17.12 -1.82
C GLY A 334 21.39 -17.18 -2.90
N LEU A 335 22.06 -16.07 -3.21
CA LEU A 335 22.98 -15.96 -4.34
C LEU A 335 24.45 -16.15 -3.94
N ALA A 336 24.88 -15.58 -2.80
CA ALA A 336 26.27 -15.63 -2.37
C ALA A 336 26.73 -17.06 -1.99
N VAL A 337 25.81 -17.88 -1.55
CA VAL A 337 26.10 -19.30 -1.19
C VAL A 337 26.54 -20.12 -2.41
N ASP A 338 26.11 -19.77 -3.63
CA ASP A 338 26.49 -20.45 -4.88
C ASP A 338 28.00 -20.49 -5.05
N PHE A 339 28.70 -19.38 -4.87
CA PHE A 339 30.15 -19.28 -5.03
C PHE A 339 30.89 -20.25 -4.10
N ALA A 340 30.44 -20.32 -2.86
CA ALA A 340 31.04 -21.19 -1.85
C ALA A 340 30.73 -22.68 -2.12
N ILE A 341 29.52 -23.02 -2.60
CA ILE A 341 29.15 -24.38 -3.02
C ILE A 341 30.03 -24.83 -4.19
N GLN A 342 30.15 -24.00 -5.23
CA GLN A 342 30.98 -24.30 -6.40
C GLN A 342 32.43 -24.54 -6.02
N TYR A 343 32.99 -23.68 -5.14
CA TYR A 343 34.35 -23.86 -4.66
C TYR A 343 34.51 -25.17 -3.87
N CYS A 344 33.62 -25.49 -2.93
CA CYS A 344 33.71 -26.67 -2.07
C CYS A 344 33.46 -27.99 -2.84
N VAL A 345 32.51 -27.99 -3.77
CA VAL A 345 32.26 -29.17 -4.63
C VAL A 345 33.47 -29.43 -5.51
N ARG A 346 34.09 -28.39 -6.09
CA ARG A 346 35.29 -28.52 -6.90
C ARG A 346 36.49 -28.95 -6.05
N LEU A 347 36.65 -28.41 -4.84
CA LEU A 347 37.68 -28.82 -3.91
C LEU A 347 37.60 -30.33 -3.63
N ARG A 348 36.42 -30.84 -3.42
CA ARG A 348 36.19 -32.26 -3.17
C ARG A 348 36.61 -33.12 -4.39
N ASP A 349 36.33 -32.67 -5.60
CA ASP A 349 36.74 -33.36 -6.83
C ASP A 349 38.28 -33.33 -7.00
N VAL A 350 38.91 -32.17 -6.76
CA VAL A 350 40.36 -32.00 -6.85
C VAL A 350 41.09 -32.83 -5.77
N ARG A 351 40.54 -33.00 -4.57
CA ARG A 351 41.16 -33.78 -3.50
C ARG A 351 41.29 -35.27 -3.83
N HIS A 352 40.48 -35.80 -4.72
CA HIS A 352 40.69 -37.18 -5.23
C HIS A 352 41.98 -37.31 -6.04
N LYS A 353 42.49 -36.22 -6.59
CA LYS A 353 43.72 -36.16 -7.36
C LYS A 353 44.93 -35.70 -6.53
N GLN A 354 44.66 -34.86 -5.51
CA GLN A 354 45.67 -34.19 -4.71
C GLN A 354 45.34 -34.38 -3.23
N ALA A 355 46.08 -35.24 -2.54
CA ALA A 355 45.85 -35.58 -1.11
C ALA A 355 46.13 -34.40 -0.16
N ASP A 356 47.14 -33.57 -0.46
CA ASP A 356 47.48 -32.41 0.36
C ASP A 356 46.39 -31.33 0.24
N LEU A 357 45.76 -30.98 1.36
CA LEU A 357 44.70 -30.01 1.42
C LEU A 357 45.15 -28.63 0.93
N GLY A 358 46.35 -28.21 1.30
CA GLY A 358 46.86 -26.90 0.95
C GLY A 358 47.08 -26.74 -0.56
N LEU A 359 47.65 -27.76 -1.21
CA LEU A 359 47.81 -27.79 -2.65
C LEU A 359 46.47 -27.95 -3.36
N ALA A 360 45.55 -28.74 -2.81
CA ALA A 360 44.20 -28.89 -3.36
C ALA A 360 43.40 -27.58 -3.36
N LEU A 361 43.48 -26.74 -2.31
CA LEU A 361 42.87 -25.42 -2.26
C LEU A 361 43.35 -24.52 -3.40
N VAL A 362 44.66 -24.50 -3.67
CA VAL A 362 45.25 -23.70 -4.73
C VAL A 362 44.87 -24.26 -6.11
N ALA A 363 44.89 -25.56 -6.30
CA ALA A 363 44.44 -26.19 -7.54
C ALA A 363 42.96 -25.93 -7.84
N THR A 364 42.11 -25.96 -6.81
CA THR A 364 40.69 -25.58 -6.91
C THR A 364 40.53 -24.12 -7.37
N ALA A 365 41.31 -23.22 -6.82
CA ALA A 365 41.26 -21.80 -7.24
C ALA A 365 41.72 -21.65 -8.70
N HIS A 366 42.66 -22.46 -9.17
CA HIS A 366 43.11 -22.47 -10.58
C HIS A 366 42.01 -23.01 -11.51
N GLU A 367 41.30 -24.09 -11.11
CA GLU A 367 40.30 -24.76 -11.93
C GLU A 367 38.94 -24.06 -11.94
N ALA A 368 38.47 -23.56 -10.80
CA ALA A 368 37.12 -22.99 -10.60
C ALA A 368 37.11 -21.46 -10.38
N GLY A 369 38.22 -20.88 -9.90
CA GLY A 369 38.23 -19.47 -9.48
C GLY A 369 37.83 -18.50 -10.61
N GLY A 370 38.25 -18.76 -11.84
CA GLY A 370 37.87 -17.95 -13.00
C GLY A 370 36.39 -18.05 -13.36
N GLN A 371 35.81 -19.25 -13.22
CA GLN A 371 34.37 -19.46 -13.44
C GLN A 371 33.51 -18.77 -12.39
N ILE A 372 33.90 -18.87 -11.10
CA ILE A 372 33.22 -18.22 -9.98
C ILE A 372 33.34 -16.67 -10.09
N ALA A 373 34.53 -16.16 -10.44
CA ALA A 373 34.73 -14.73 -10.64
C ALA A 373 33.87 -14.19 -11.80
N LEU A 374 33.74 -14.91 -12.91
CA LEU A 374 32.91 -14.53 -14.03
C LEU A 374 31.43 -14.54 -13.64
N ALA A 375 30.99 -15.58 -12.94
CA ALA A 375 29.61 -15.66 -12.43
C ALA A 375 29.29 -14.50 -11.47
N ALA A 376 30.17 -14.24 -10.50
CA ALA A 376 30.01 -13.15 -9.54
C ALA A 376 29.97 -11.77 -10.24
N THR A 377 30.86 -11.54 -11.21
CA THR A 377 30.88 -10.27 -11.97
C THR A 377 29.62 -10.10 -12.81
N ALA A 378 29.15 -11.16 -13.49
CA ALA A 378 27.94 -11.09 -14.29
C ALA A 378 26.69 -10.82 -13.43
N THR A 379 26.60 -11.47 -12.27
CA THR A 379 25.50 -11.23 -11.32
C THR A 379 25.58 -9.82 -10.72
N ALA A 380 26.77 -9.35 -10.34
CA ALA A 380 26.98 -7.99 -9.85
C ALA A 380 26.56 -6.93 -10.89
N CYS A 381 26.91 -7.14 -12.18
CA CYS A 381 26.51 -6.23 -13.26
C CYS A 381 25.00 -6.23 -13.49
N GLY A 382 24.33 -7.38 -13.31
CA GLY A 382 22.87 -7.45 -13.36
C GLY A 382 22.22 -6.56 -12.29
N PHE A 383 22.77 -6.49 -11.10
CA PHE A 383 22.32 -5.60 -10.03
C PHE A 383 22.73 -4.14 -10.28
N LEU A 384 23.98 -3.88 -10.61
CA LEU A 384 24.49 -2.52 -10.83
C LEU A 384 23.83 -1.82 -12.02
N ALA A 385 23.20 -2.55 -12.93
CA ALA A 385 22.41 -1.98 -14.02
C ALA A 385 21.23 -1.12 -13.54
N PHE A 386 20.79 -1.28 -12.30
CA PHE A 386 19.75 -0.44 -11.70
C PHE A 386 20.27 0.90 -11.19
N THR A 387 21.55 1.00 -10.86
CA THR A 387 22.12 2.20 -10.21
C THR A 387 21.84 3.51 -10.96
N PRO A 388 21.85 3.60 -12.30
CA PRO A 388 21.59 4.85 -13.01
C PRO A 388 20.09 5.19 -13.13
N THR A 389 19.18 4.32 -12.70
CA THR A 389 17.74 4.51 -12.88
C THR A 389 17.16 5.55 -11.93
N LYS A 390 16.03 6.14 -12.32
CA LYS A 390 15.32 7.14 -11.50
C LYS A 390 14.46 6.56 -10.39
N PHE A 391 14.34 5.25 -10.31
CA PHE A 391 13.72 4.55 -9.20
C PHE A 391 14.78 4.26 -8.13
N VAL A 392 15.00 5.24 -7.25
CA VAL A 392 16.07 5.27 -6.23
C VAL A 392 16.02 4.04 -5.33
N GLY A 393 14.83 3.60 -4.91
CA GLY A 393 14.69 2.44 -4.05
C GLY A 393 15.30 1.16 -4.63
N VAL A 394 15.18 0.96 -5.94
CA VAL A 394 15.77 -0.19 -6.63
C VAL A 394 17.21 0.08 -7.04
N ALA A 395 17.57 1.32 -7.32
CA ALA A 395 18.96 1.71 -7.60
C ALA A 395 19.86 1.41 -6.39
N GLU A 396 19.43 1.75 -5.18
CA GLU A 396 20.11 1.41 -3.92
C GLU A 396 20.20 -0.10 -3.68
N LEU A 397 19.10 -0.83 -3.89
CA LEU A 397 19.12 -2.29 -3.87
C LEU A 397 20.19 -2.84 -4.82
N GLY A 398 20.24 -2.31 -6.05
CA GLY A 398 21.20 -2.69 -7.08
C GLY A 398 22.65 -2.43 -6.66
N GLU A 399 22.92 -1.28 -6.06
CA GLU A 399 24.23 -0.92 -5.53
C GLU A 399 24.67 -1.83 -4.40
N ILE A 400 23.81 -2.03 -3.40
CA ILE A 400 24.10 -2.87 -2.23
C ILE A 400 24.32 -4.32 -2.65
N ALA A 401 23.41 -4.87 -3.47
CA ALA A 401 23.51 -6.26 -3.91
C ALA A 401 24.68 -6.47 -4.88
N GLY A 402 24.92 -5.54 -5.79
CA GLY A 402 26.06 -5.60 -6.71
C GLY A 402 27.41 -5.58 -6.00
N ALA A 403 27.61 -4.64 -5.07
CA ALA A 403 28.78 -4.61 -4.21
C ALA A 403 28.87 -5.88 -3.34
N GLY A 404 27.73 -6.35 -2.84
CA GLY A 404 27.61 -7.58 -2.08
C GLY A 404 28.11 -8.81 -2.83
N MET A 405 27.86 -8.92 -4.14
CA MET A 405 28.38 -10.03 -4.94
C MET A 405 29.91 -10.00 -5.04
N PHE A 406 30.54 -8.82 -5.15
CA PHE A 406 31.99 -8.71 -5.09
C PHE A 406 32.55 -9.03 -3.70
N ILE A 407 31.88 -8.61 -2.63
CA ILE A 407 32.24 -8.95 -1.25
C ILE A 407 32.13 -10.46 -1.05
N ALA A 408 31.05 -11.10 -1.54
CA ALA A 408 30.88 -12.55 -1.47
C ALA A 408 31.97 -13.30 -2.22
N LEU A 409 32.35 -12.83 -3.43
CA LEU A 409 33.49 -13.38 -4.17
C LEU A 409 34.79 -13.25 -3.37
N PHE A 410 35.05 -12.08 -2.81
CA PHE A 410 36.24 -11.84 -2.00
C PHE A 410 36.28 -12.76 -0.78
N CYS A 411 35.18 -12.91 -0.04
CA CYS A 411 35.07 -13.84 1.08
C CYS A 411 35.28 -15.30 0.63
N THR A 412 34.72 -15.69 -0.51
CA THR A 412 34.89 -17.05 -1.06
C THR A 412 36.32 -17.34 -1.48
N MET A 413 37.08 -16.35 -1.94
CA MET A 413 38.48 -16.54 -2.37
C MET A 413 39.53 -16.32 -1.26
N THR A 414 39.11 -15.80 -0.10
CA THR A 414 40.01 -15.49 1.02
C THR A 414 39.60 -16.20 2.30
N PHE A 415 38.44 -15.85 2.84
CA PHE A 415 37.96 -16.32 4.13
C PHE A 415 37.60 -17.81 4.11
N LEU A 416 36.92 -18.28 3.07
CA LEU A 416 36.55 -19.69 2.94
C LEU A 416 37.77 -20.62 2.85
N PRO A 417 38.78 -20.40 1.99
CA PRO A 417 39.99 -21.22 1.98
C PRO A 417 40.77 -21.22 3.32
N ALA A 418 40.77 -20.08 4.05
CA ALA A 418 41.37 -19.99 5.37
C ALA A 418 40.62 -20.86 6.41
N LEU A 419 39.30 -20.78 6.42
CA LEU A 419 38.45 -21.65 7.26
C LEU A 419 38.60 -23.12 6.91
N LEU A 420 38.56 -23.47 5.60
CA LEU A 420 38.76 -24.87 5.16
C LEU A 420 40.12 -25.44 5.58
N LYS A 421 41.15 -24.60 5.60
CA LYS A 421 42.46 -25.01 6.13
C LYS A 421 42.43 -25.33 7.62
N LEU A 422 41.68 -24.53 8.41
CA LEU A 422 41.54 -24.72 9.87
C LEU A 422 40.63 -25.91 10.23
N PHE A 423 39.52 -26.08 9.53
CA PHE A 423 38.54 -27.16 9.75
C PHE A 423 38.99 -28.52 9.20
N ALA A 424 40.00 -28.53 8.33
CA ALA A 424 40.63 -29.71 7.73
C ALA A 424 39.63 -30.83 7.35
N PRO A 425 38.78 -30.63 6.31
CA PRO A 425 37.80 -31.62 5.90
C PRO A 425 38.48 -32.94 5.54
N ARG A 426 37.86 -34.07 5.91
CA ARG A 426 38.43 -35.40 5.64
C ARG A 426 38.37 -35.72 4.13
N LEU A 427 39.27 -36.60 3.66
CA LEU A 427 39.17 -37.19 2.32
C LEU A 427 37.98 -38.17 2.33
N GLU A 428 37.06 -37.95 1.41
CA GLU A 428 35.92 -38.86 1.23
C GLU A 428 36.17 -39.72 -0.03
N GLU A 429 36.00 -41.01 0.08
CA GLU A 429 36.32 -41.98 -0.96
C GLU A 429 35.41 -41.92 -2.21
N ASN A 430 34.15 -41.49 -2.01
CA ASN A 430 33.17 -41.52 -3.09
C ASN A 430 33.15 -40.20 -3.93
N ARG A 431 33.30 -40.32 -5.24
CA ARG A 431 33.06 -39.22 -6.18
C ARG A 431 31.59 -38.84 -6.16
N ILE A 432 31.36 -37.54 -6.13
CA ILE A 432 30.01 -36.99 -6.13
C ILE A 432 29.59 -36.73 -7.56
N SER A 433 28.60 -37.48 -8.02
CA SER A 433 27.84 -37.24 -9.26
C SER A 433 26.36 -37.05 -8.94
N LEU A 434 25.60 -36.52 -9.87
CA LEU A 434 24.13 -36.50 -9.76
C LEU A 434 23.61 -37.92 -10.02
N PRO A 435 22.90 -38.54 -9.09
CA PRO A 435 22.29 -39.89 -9.33
C PRO A 435 21.40 -39.86 -10.58
N GLY A 436 21.59 -40.81 -11.49
CA GLY A 436 20.81 -40.89 -12.74
C GLY A 436 21.23 -39.87 -13.81
N GLY A 437 22.20 -38.97 -13.55
CA GLY A 437 22.59 -37.90 -14.48
C GLY A 437 23.07 -38.43 -15.85
N SER A 438 23.76 -39.59 -15.89
CA SER A 438 24.16 -40.23 -17.13
C SER A 438 23.00 -40.72 -17.99
N VAL A 439 21.95 -41.25 -17.35
CA VAL A 439 20.74 -41.74 -18.05
C VAL A 439 20.00 -40.54 -18.68
N VAL A 440 19.90 -39.45 -17.96
CA VAL A 440 19.26 -38.22 -18.47
C VAL A 440 20.09 -37.60 -19.59
N ASP A 441 21.43 -37.54 -19.45
CA ASP A 441 22.32 -37.07 -20.52
C ASP A 441 22.15 -37.85 -21.80
N ASP A 442 22.10 -39.22 -21.71
CA ASP A 442 21.87 -40.10 -22.87
C ASP A 442 20.49 -39.88 -23.49
N LEU A 443 19.45 -39.68 -22.69
CA LEU A 443 18.11 -39.40 -23.17
C LEU A 443 18.06 -38.04 -23.92
N LEU A 444 18.67 -36.99 -23.35
CA LEU A 444 18.77 -35.65 -23.98
C LEU A 444 19.56 -35.73 -25.28
N ARG A 445 20.65 -36.48 -25.31
CA ARG A 445 21.47 -36.68 -26.53
C ARG A 445 20.70 -37.36 -27.63
N ARG A 446 19.91 -38.41 -27.30
CA ARG A 446 19.07 -39.12 -28.27
C ARG A 446 17.96 -38.24 -28.82
N ASN A 447 17.32 -37.46 -27.97
CA ASN A 447 16.14 -36.66 -28.31
C ASN A 447 16.44 -35.16 -28.48
N LYS A 448 17.70 -34.77 -28.73
CA LYS A 448 18.12 -33.35 -28.75
C LYS A 448 17.27 -32.46 -29.67
N ARG A 449 16.89 -32.97 -30.87
CA ARG A 449 16.05 -32.23 -31.83
C ARG A 449 14.65 -31.94 -31.27
N LEU A 450 14.02 -32.97 -30.63
CA LEU A 450 12.72 -32.83 -30.01
C LEU A 450 12.78 -31.78 -28.88
N VAL A 451 13.79 -31.87 -28.01
CA VAL A 451 13.98 -30.88 -26.92
C VAL A 451 14.11 -29.47 -27.47
N LEU A 452 14.94 -29.26 -28.52
CA LEU A 452 15.09 -27.91 -29.09
C LEU A 452 13.81 -27.39 -29.73
N VAL A 453 13.02 -28.24 -30.39
CA VAL A 453 11.72 -27.84 -30.99
C VAL A 453 10.70 -27.51 -29.90
N VAL A 454 10.57 -28.35 -28.87
CA VAL A 454 9.63 -28.12 -27.76
C VAL A 454 9.97 -26.84 -27.02
N PHE A 455 11.23 -26.65 -26.63
CA PHE A 455 11.63 -25.43 -25.92
C PHE A 455 11.57 -24.19 -26.82
N GLY A 456 11.82 -24.34 -28.12
CA GLY A 456 11.62 -23.29 -29.11
C GLY A 456 10.14 -22.86 -29.20
N ALA A 457 9.24 -23.85 -29.28
CA ALA A 457 7.78 -23.58 -29.27
C ALA A 457 7.34 -22.91 -27.96
N LEU A 458 7.80 -23.42 -26.82
CA LEU A 458 7.52 -22.79 -25.50
C LEU A 458 8.08 -21.36 -25.43
N GLY A 459 9.26 -21.12 -26.05
CA GLY A 459 9.83 -19.78 -26.14
C GLY A 459 8.94 -18.82 -26.96
N VAL A 460 8.39 -19.28 -28.08
CA VAL A 460 7.45 -18.48 -28.89
C VAL A 460 6.17 -18.17 -28.12
N ILE A 461 5.59 -19.18 -27.42
CA ILE A 461 4.41 -19.00 -26.57
C ILE A 461 4.76 -18.01 -25.42
N GLY A 462 5.95 -18.16 -24.82
CA GLY A 462 6.43 -17.25 -23.76
C GLY A 462 6.57 -15.80 -24.27
N LEU A 463 7.00 -15.60 -25.51
CA LEU A 463 7.08 -14.28 -26.13
C LEU A 463 5.68 -13.64 -26.30
N ILE A 464 4.71 -14.44 -26.74
CA ILE A 464 3.29 -13.98 -26.83
C ILE A 464 2.77 -13.68 -25.44
N CYS A 465 3.04 -14.53 -24.46
CA CYS A 465 2.64 -14.28 -23.06
C CYS A 465 3.28 -13.01 -22.50
N ALA A 466 4.54 -12.74 -22.80
CA ALA A 466 5.25 -11.52 -22.35
C ALA A 466 4.56 -10.24 -22.81
N THR A 467 4.00 -10.21 -24.04
CA THR A 467 3.26 -9.05 -24.57
C THR A 467 1.88 -8.87 -23.94
N THR A 468 1.35 -9.89 -23.31
CA THR A 468 0.02 -9.89 -22.68
C THR A 468 0.05 -9.79 -21.14
N LEU A 469 1.25 -9.74 -20.54
CA LEU A 469 1.40 -9.52 -19.10
C LEU A 469 0.87 -8.13 -18.73
N ARG A 470 0.00 -8.12 -17.72
CA ARG A 470 -0.56 -6.87 -17.19
C ARG A 470 0.35 -6.32 -16.10
N PHE A 471 0.61 -5.02 -16.17
CA PHE A 471 1.28 -4.30 -15.11
C PHE A 471 0.26 -3.63 -14.21
N ASP A 472 0.29 -3.96 -12.92
CA ASP A 472 -0.50 -3.32 -11.88
C ASP A 472 0.29 -2.10 -11.37
N ALA A 473 -0.22 -0.93 -11.73
CA ALA A 473 0.42 0.34 -11.41
C ALA A 473 0.09 0.85 -10.00
N ASN A 474 -0.92 0.27 -9.33
CA ASN A 474 -1.37 0.75 -8.03
C ASN A 474 -0.48 0.21 -6.89
N PRO A 475 0.30 1.06 -6.21
CA PRO A 475 1.15 0.64 -5.09
C PRO A 475 0.37 0.03 -3.93
N LEU A 476 -0.87 0.43 -3.73
CA LEU A 476 -1.71 -0.07 -2.63
C LEU A 476 -1.97 -1.58 -2.73
N ASN A 477 -2.01 -2.11 -3.96
CA ASN A 477 -2.25 -3.55 -4.18
C ASN A 477 -1.09 -4.45 -3.72
N THR A 478 0.05 -3.87 -3.39
CA THR A 478 1.20 -4.63 -2.85
C THR A 478 1.25 -4.65 -1.34
N LYS A 479 0.44 -3.83 -0.66
CA LYS A 479 0.34 -3.82 0.80
C LYS A 479 -0.49 -5.00 1.31
N ASP A 480 -0.37 -5.31 2.61
CA ASP A 480 -1.23 -6.32 3.25
C ASP A 480 -2.67 -5.79 3.37
N PRO A 481 -3.65 -6.42 2.69
CA PRO A 481 -5.04 -5.96 2.71
C PRO A 481 -5.75 -6.20 4.05
N ASN A 482 -5.15 -6.98 4.96
CA ASN A 482 -5.76 -7.35 6.24
C ASN A 482 -5.43 -6.36 7.35
N THR A 483 -4.54 -5.40 7.12
CA THR A 483 -4.25 -4.35 8.10
C THR A 483 -5.41 -3.39 8.25
N GLU A 484 -5.52 -2.73 9.40
CA GLU A 484 -6.64 -1.83 9.67
C GLU A 484 -6.60 -0.60 8.77
N SER A 485 -5.41 0.00 8.60
CA SER A 485 -5.24 1.16 7.74
C SER A 485 -5.62 0.88 6.29
N MET A 486 -5.25 -0.32 5.78
CA MET A 486 -5.54 -0.72 4.41
C MET A 486 -7.03 -1.02 4.19
N ARG A 487 -7.68 -1.72 5.14
CA ARG A 487 -9.14 -1.97 5.08
C ARG A 487 -9.94 -0.67 5.13
N THR A 488 -9.53 0.25 6.01
CA THR A 488 -10.16 1.57 6.11
C THR A 488 -10.00 2.34 4.80
N LEU A 489 -8.78 2.40 4.25
CA LEU A 489 -8.51 3.07 2.97
C LEU A 489 -9.35 2.47 1.82
N GLN A 490 -9.42 1.14 1.72
CA GLN A 490 -10.23 0.48 0.69
C GLN A 490 -11.71 0.83 0.81
N SER A 491 -12.23 0.96 2.04
CA SER A 491 -13.62 1.40 2.25
C SER A 491 -13.85 2.84 1.77
N LEU A 492 -12.84 3.71 1.85
CA LEU A 492 -12.91 5.09 1.36
C LEU A 492 -12.82 5.15 -0.17
N ILE A 493 -11.92 4.36 -0.77
CA ILE A 493 -11.77 4.30 -2.24
C ILE A 493 -13.05 3.80 -2.92
N SER A 494 -13.79 2.90 -2.26
CA SER A 494 -15.02 2.35 -2.82
C SER A 494 -16.19 3.34 -2.86
N ASP A 495 -16.09 4.45 -2.15
CA ASP A 495 -17.10 5.51 -2.08
C ASP A 495 -16.57 6.75 -2.85
N PRO A 496 -17.29 7.23 -3.88
CA PRO A 496 -16.85 8.38 -4.69
C PRO A 496 -16.59 9.64 -3.88
N GLU A 497 -17.37 9.87 -2.84
CA GLU A 497 -17.29 11.09 -2.01
C GLU A 497 -16.09 11.11 -1.06
N THR A 498 -15.55 9.93 -0.73
CA THR A 498 -14.41 9.79 0.18
C THR A 498 -13.15 9.29 -0.52
N ASN A 499 -13.19 9.18 -1.86
CA ASN A 499 -12.08 8.68 -2.66
C ASN A 499 -10.86 9.62 -2.56
N PRO A 500 -9.69 9.13 -2.09
CA PRO A 500 -8.50 9.95 -1.92
C PRO A 500 -7.73 10.25 -3.22
N PHE A 501 -8.16 9.74 -4.36
CA PHE A 501 -7.52 9.98 -5.66
C PHE A 501 -8.09 11.22 -6.32
N TYR A 502 -7.57 12.38 -5.96
CA TYR A 502 -7.89 13.65 -6.61
C TYR A 502 -6.73 14.14 -7.47
N ALA A 503 -6.98 15.18 -8.27
CA ALA A 503 -5.96 15.91 -9.01
C ALA A 503 -6.00 17.38 -8.61
N ASP A 504 -4.82 17.98 -8.40
CA ASP A 504 -4.66 19.38 -8.00
C ASP A 504 -4.11 20.25 -9.12
N VAL A 505 -4.65 21.44 -9.23
CA VAL A 505 -4.19 22.48 -10.16
C VAL A 505 -3.98 23.78 -9.40
N MET A 506 -2.79 24.36 -9.49
CA MET A 506 -2.48 25.64 -8.88
C MET A 506 -2.70 26.78 -9.90
N VAL A 507 -3.49 27.77 -9.52
CA VAL A 507 -3.85 28.91 -10.38
C VAL A 507 -3.65 30.24 -9.65
N PRO A 508 -3.43 31.38 -10.37
CA PRO A 508 -2.90 32.58 -9.77
C PRO A 508 -3.87 33.37 -8.86
N ASN A 509 -5.18 33.12 -8.92
CA ASN A 509 -6.19 33.85 -8.14
C ASN A 509 -7.53 33.14 -8.12
N LEU A 510 -8.47 33.63 -7.31
CA LEU A 510 -9.82 33.04 -7.15
C LEU A 510 -10.66 33.05 -8.43
N GLU A 511 -10.49 34.05 -9.33
CA GLU A 511 -11.22 34.10 -10.58
C GLU A 511 -10.75 32.99 -11.54
N ALA A 512 -9.44 32.84 -11.69
CA ALA A 512 -8.85 31.75 -12.46
C ALA A 512 -9.21 30.38 -11.85
N ALA A 513 -9.32 30.30 -10.50
CA ALA A 513 -9.73 29.06 -9.84
C ALA A 513 -11.17 28.68 -10.16
N ARG A 514 -12.08 29.66 -10.23
CA ARG A 514 -13.46 29.42 -10.62
C ARG A 514 -13.57 28.97 -12.07
N GLU A 515 -12.85 29.63 -12.97
CA GLU A 515 -12.81 29.24 -14.38
C GLU A 515 -12.24 27.84 -14.60
N MET A 516 -11.16 27.53 -13.91
CA MET A 516 -10.53 26.21 -13.94
C MET A 516 -11.46 25.14 -13.38
N ALA A 517 -12.08 25.36 -12.22
CA ALA A 517 -13.04 24.42 -11.63
C ALA A 517 -14.23 24.18 -12.56
N ASN A 518 -14.79 25.24 -13.16
CA ASN A 518 -15.87 25.11 -14.15
C ASN A 518 -15.43 24.35 -15.42
N THR A 519 -14.17 24.44 -15.81
CA THR A 519 -13.65 23.73 -16.98
C THR A 519 -13.44 22.26 -16.66
N LEU A 520 -12.87 21.95 -15.51
CA LEU A 520 -12.62 20.58 -15.04
C LEU A 520 -13.94 19.83 -14.78
N SER A 521 -14.94 20.48 -14.18
CA SER A 521 -16.27 19.88 -13.92
C SER A 521 -17.06 19.50 -15.19
N LYS A 522 -16.62 19.93 -16.38
CA LYS A 522 -17.23 19.52 -17.65
C LYS A 522 -16.63 18.22 -18.21
N LEU A 523 -15.54 17.73 -17.64
CA LEU A 523 -14.91 16.49 -18.06
C LEU A 523 -15.73 15.29 -17.59
N PRO A 524 -15.98 14.30 -18.45
CA PRO A 524 -16.76 13.10 -18.07
C PRO A 524 -16.15 12.27 -16.94
N GLU A 525 -14.86 12.39 -16.73
CA GLU A 525 -14.09 11.67 -15.71
C GLU A 525 -14.09 12.39 -14.35
N VAL A 526 -14.55 13.65 -14.31
CA VAL A 526 -14.59 14.50 -13.11
C VAL A 526 -16.03 14.55 -12.58
N ASP A 527 -16.22 14.21 -11.32
CA ASP A 527 -17.49 14.34 -10.63
C ASP A 527 -17.75 15.79 -10.25
N GLN A 528 -16.77 16.39 -9.55
CA GLN A 528 -16.80 17.79 -9.16
C GLN A 528 -15.39 18.37 -9.07
N ALA A 529 -15.29 19.68 -9.22
CA ALA A 529 -14.05 20.41 -8.97
C ALA A 529 -14.29 21.47 -7.91
N LEU A 530 -13.49 21.42 -6.84
CA LEU A 530 -13.53 22.33 -5.71
C LEU A 530 -12.34 23.29 -5.76
N SER A 531 -12.49 24.47 -5.20
CA SER A 531 -11.40 25.43 -5.11
C SER A 531 -11.62 26.42 -3.97
N GLY A 532 -10.62 27.25 -3.66
CA GLY A 532 -10.82 28.37 -2.76
C GLY A 532 -12.00 29.26 -3.13
N ALA A 533 -12.34 29.34 -4.42
CA ALA A 533 -13.49 30.10 -4.91
C ALA A 533 -14.84 29.45 -4.55
N THR A 534 -14.88 28.15 -4.28
CA THR A 534 -16.09 27.45 -3.83
C THR A 534 -16.60 28.01 -2.50
N PHE A 535 -15.68 28.43 -1.62
CA PHE A 535 -16.02 29.00 -0.31
C PHE A 535 -16.38 30.49 -0.37
N VAL A 536 -16.24 31.13 -1.54
CA VAL A 536 -16.73 32.49 -1.81
C VAL A 536 -17.75 32.42 -2.95
N PRO A 537 -18.98 31.94 -2.66
CA PRO A 537 -19.97 31.59 -3.70
C PRO A 537 -20.47 32.82 -4.42
N GLU A 538 -20.94 32.59 -5.63
CA GLU A 538 -21.63 33.62 -6.43
C GLU A 538 -23.08 33.83 -5.99
N GLN A 539 -23.70 34.90 -6.50
CA GLN A 539 -25.13 35.20 -6.27
C GLN A 539 -25.49 35.34 -4.78
N GLN A 540 -24.54 35.72 -3.94
CA GLN A 540 -24.77 35.80 -2.49
C GLN A 540 -25.93 36.75 -2.13
N SER A 541 -26.08 37.88 -2.83
CA SER A 541 -27.19 38.81 -2.59
C SER A 541 -28.56 38.15 -2.76
N GLN A 542 -28.71 37.30 -3.77
CA GLN A 542 -29.93 36.52 -4.02
C GLN A 542 -30.16 35.47 -2.91
N LYS A 543 -29.12 34.71 -2.56
CA LYS A 543 -29.17 33.68 -1.52
C LYS A 543 -29.51 34.29 -0.15
N LEU A 544 -28.87 35.42 0.20
CA LEU A 544 -29.14 36.15 1.45
C LEU A 544 -30.57 36.68 1.51
N ALA A 545 -31.10 37.17 0.39
CA ALA A 545 -32.50 37.61 0.32
C ALA A 545 -33.46 36.43 0.57
N MET A 546 -33.17 35.24 0.01
CA MET A 546 -33.96 34.03 0.27
C MET A 546 -33.88 33.59 1.74
N LEU A 547 -32.68 33.63 2.36
CA LEU A 547 -32.52 33.34 3.79
C LEU A 547 -33.29 34.33 4.65
N THR A 548 -33.22 35.63 4.36
CA THR A 548 -33.96 36.69 5.05
C THR A 548 -35.49 36.46 4.96
N GLN A 549 -35.98 36.06 3.79
CA GLN A 549 -37.39 35.72 3.60
C GLN A 549 -37.78 34.51 4.48
N ALA A 550 -36.96 33.44 4.46
CA ALA A 550 -37.19 32.29 5.31
C ALA A 550 -37.16 32.63 6.80
N GLN A 551 -36.21 33.46 7.24
CA GLN A 551 -36.14 33.96 8.63
C GLN A 551 -37.44 34.65 9.02
N SER A 552 -38.00 35.54 8.16
CA SER A 552 -39.22 36.26 8.48
C SER A 552 -40.42 35.32 8.72
N ILE A 553 -40.53 34.23 7.97
CA ILE A 553 -41.57 33.23 8.11
C ILE A 553 -41.33 32.36 9.36
N LEU A 554 -40.07 32.02 9.62
CA LEU A 554 -39.68 31.18 10.74
C LEU A 554 -39.48 31.96 12.05
N ALA A 555 -39.70 33.27 12.06
CA ALA A 555 -39.45 34.15 13.22
C ALA A 555 -40.05 33.63 14.54
N PRO A 556 -41.28 33.09 14.56
CA PRO A 556 -41.84 32.51 15.80
C PRO A 556 -41.06 31.27 16.31
N THR A 557 -40.62 30.42 15.39
CA THR A 557 -39.82 29.23 15.68
C THR A 557 -38.44 29.62 16.20
N LEU A 558 -37.78 30.59 15.54
CA LEU A 558 -36.47 31.11 15.94
C LEU A 558 -36.52 31.76 17.34
N LEU A 559 -37.61 32.48 17.63
CA LEU A 559 -37.82 33.06 18.94
C LEU A 559 -38.00 31.98 20.04
N ALA A 560 -38.72 30.88 19.71
CA ALA A 560 -38.88 29.74 20.61
C ALA A 560 -37.55 29.02 20.88
N ILE A 561 -36.70 28.85 19.84
CA ILE A 561 -35.35 28.27 19.96
C ILE A 561 -34.49 29.13 20.92
N ALA A 562 -34.52 30.44 20.74
CA ALA A 562 -33.76 31.38 21.58
C ALA A 562 -34.24 31.43 23.03
N ASN A 563 -35.48 31.08 23.29
CA ASN A 563 -36.10 31.10 24.62
C ASN A 563 -36.73 29.73 24.97
N PRO A 564 -35.95 28.69 25.20
CA PRO A 564 -36.47 27.36 25.48
C PRO A 564 -37.27 27.36 26.78
N PRO A 565 -38.31 26.50 26.91
CA PRO A 565 -39.15 26.43 28.09
C PRO A 565 -38.37 26.00 29.32
N ALA A 566 -38.61 26.62 30.44
CA ALA A 566 -37.96 26.30 31.72
C ALA A 566 -38.39 24.94 32.31
N THR A 567 -39.57 24.44 31.95
CA THR A 567 -40.14 23.19 32.48
C THR A 567 -39.95 22.04 31.51
N LYS A 568 -39.38 20.93 31.98
CA LYS A 568 -39.28 19.69 31.19
C LYS A 568 -40.64 18.97 31.18
N ALA A 569 -41.00 18.38 30.04
CA ALA A 569 -42.19 17.53 29.92
C ALA A 569 -42.14 16.35 30.90
N THR A 570 -43.22 16.12 31.60
CA THR A 570 -43.36 14.94 32.48
C THR A 570 -43.81 13.71 31.69
N VAL A 571 -43.66 12.51 32.25
CA VAL A 571 -44.17 11.26 31.62
C VAL A 571 -45.68 11.35 31.40
N ALA A 572 -46.43 12.03 32.30
CA ALA A 572 -47.86 12.23 32.16
C ALA A 572 -48.19 13.11 30.93
N ASP A 573 -47.43 14.17 30.68
CA ASP A 573 -47.58 15.04 29.51
C ASP A 573 -47.31 14.26 28.22
N ILE A 574 -46.25 13.47 28.19
CA ILE A 574 -45.88 12.63 27.03
C ILE A 574 -46.97 11.61 26.73
N ARG A 575 -47.51 10.92 27.76
CA ARG A 575 -48.62 9.98 27.58
C ARG A 575 -49.91 10.67 27.11
N ALA A 576 -50.20 11.87 27.62
CA ALA A 576 -51.35 12.63 27.20
C ALA A 576 -51.28 13.08 25.73
N SER A 577 -50.11 13.58 25.28
CA SER A 577 -49.92 13.96 23.87
C SER A 577 -49.93 12.73 22.95
N MET A 578 -49.35 11.62 23.40
CA MET A 578 -49.40 10.35 22.66
C MET A 578 -50.85 9.89 22.43
N ALA A 579 -51.73 9.94 23.47
CA ALA A 579 -53.14 9.59 23.35
C ALA A 579 -53.90 10.52 22.38
N LYS A 580 -53.65 11.84 22.49
CA LYS A 580 -54.25 12.84 21.59
C LYS A 580 -53.82 12.61 20.11
N THR A 581 -52.54 12.29 19.89
CA THR A 581 -52.02 12.02 18.55
C THR A 581 -52.60 10.77 17.93
N ILE A 582 -52.75 9.69 18.74
CA ILE A 582 -53.42 8.48 18.28
C ILE A 582 -54.85 8.78 17.85
N THR A 583 -55.62 9.55 18.66
CA THR A 583 -56.99 9.94 18.37
C THR A 583 -57.07 10.77 17.09
N ALA A 584 -56.16 11.73 16.91
CA ALA A 584 -56.08 12.56 15.68
C ALA A 584 -55.79 11.74 14.43
N ILE A 585 -54.84 10.79 14.51
CA ILE A 585 -54.52 9.93 13.37
C ILE A 585 -55.66 8.95 13.07
N ASP A 586 -56.29 8.35 14.08
CA ASP A 586 -57.40 7.43 13.91
C ASP A 586 -58.61 8.14 13.26
N ALA A 587 -58.85 9.43 13.57
CA ALA A 587 -59.94 10.23 12.98
C ALA A 587 -59.77 10.42 11.43
N VAL A 588 -58.53 10.46 10.95
CA VAL A 588 -58.21 10.64 9.53
C VAL A 588 -57.83 9.34 8.83
N ALA A 589 -57.89 8.20 9.52
CA ALA A 589 -57.43 6.91 8.99
C ALA A 589 -58.09 6.54 7.64
N ALA A 590 -59.39 6.88 7.44
CA ALA A 590 -60.10 6.61 6.20
C ALA A 590 -59.61 7.50 4.99
N LYS A 591 -58.93 8.60 5.25
CA LYS A 591 -58.38 9.53 4.23
C LYS A 591 -56.92 9.19 3.86
N LEU A 592 -56.27 8.33 4.67
CA LEU A 592 -54.86 7.93 4.45
C LEU A 592 -54.78 6.69 3.53
N PRO A 593 -53.79 6.60 2.66
CA PRO A 593 -53.61 5.42 1.86
C PRO A 593 -53.25 4.21 2.70
N PRO A 594 -53.62 2.98 2.30
CA PRO A 594 -53.20 1.76 2.97
C PRO A 594 -51.66 1.71 3.01
N GLY A 595 -51.09 1.48 4.22
CA GLY A 595 -49.64 1.44 4.43
C GLY A 595 -48.99 2.81 4.72
N SER A 596 -49.81 3.86 4.96
CA SER A 596 -49.30 5.17 5.36
C SER A 596 -48.45 5.07 6.66
N GLU A 597 -47.35 5.78 6.67
CA GLU A 597 -46.43 5.86 7.82
C GLU A 597 -47.15 6.40 9.09
N LEU A 598 -48.09 7.34 8.95
CA LEU A 598 -48.88 7.83 10.06
C LEU A 598 -49.71 6.72 10.74
N LEU A 599 -50.35 5.83 9.94
CA LEU A 599 -51.09 4.70 10.52
C LEU A 599 -50.14 3.73 11.25
N ALA A 600 -48.99 3.50 10.74
CA ALA A 600 -47.98 2.67 11.40
C ALA A 600 -47.46 3.33 12.67
N ILE A 601 -47.25 4.65 12.68
CA ILE A 601 -46.90 5.44 13.87
C ILE A 601 -48.00 5.29 14.94
N ALA A 602 -49.28 5.48 14.61
CA ALA A 602 -50.39 5.33 15.55
C ALA A 602 -50.41 3.94 16.19
N LYS A 603 -50.16 2.89 15.40
CA LYS A 603 -50.05 1.50 15.90
C LYS A 603 -48.92 1.36 16.91
N THR A 604 -47.71 1.88 16.60
CA THR A 604 -46.55 1.83 17.51
C THR A 604 -46.80 2.66 18.80
N LEU A 605 -47.45 3.85 18.68
CA LEU A 605 -47.78 4.65 19.82
C LEU A 605 -48.76 3.92 20.76
N LYS A 606 -49.74 3.16 20.22
CA LYS A 606 -50.64 2.32 21.01
C LYS A 606 -49.87 1.23 21.79
N GLN A 607 -48.81 0.67 21.22
CA GLN A 607 -47.93 -0.26 21.94
C GLN A 607 -47.20 0.44 23.09
N LEU A 608 -46.57 1.59 22.78
CA LEU A 608 -45.81 2.39 23.76
C LEU A 608 -46.65 2.90 24.91
N GLN A 609 -47.98 3.11 24.74
CA GLN A 609 -48.90 3.48 25.86
C GLN A 609 -48.93 2.41 26.96
N GLY A 610 -48.68 1.14 26.61
CA GLY A 610 -48.63 0.02 27.56
C GLY A 610 -47.33 -0.15 28.29
N GLU A 611 -46.26 0.52 27.82
CA GLU A 611 -44.92 0.41 28.38
C GLU A 611 -44.75 1.16 29.71
N ASP A 612 -43.72 0.83 30.47
CA ASP A 612 -43.41 1.47 31.74
C ASP A 612 -42.87 2.90 31.58
N ASP A 613 -42.82 3.63 32.69
CA ASP A 613 -42.35 5.02 32.70
C ASP A 613 -40.86 5.12 32.36
N ALA A 614 -40.05 4.09 32.62
CA ALA A 614 -38.65 4.08 32.30
C ALA A 614 -38.45 4.02 30.77
N THR A 615 -39.24 3.21 30.05
CA THR A 615 -39.24 3.13 28.57
C THR A 615 -39.66 4.48 27.96
N ILE A 616 -40.68 5.15 28.50
CA ILE A 616 -41.14 6.46 28.02
C ILE A 616 -40.06 7.52 28.25
N LEU A 617 -39.34 7.51 29.36
CA LEU A 617 -38.24 8.43 29.62
C LEU A 617 -37.04 8.16 28.72
N ALA A 618 -36.74 6.88 28.47
CA ALA A 618 -35.68 6.49 27.56
C ALA A 618 -35.99 6.92 26.10
N LEU A 619 -37.27 6.74 25.67
CA LEU A 619 -37.74 7.26 24.38
C LEU A 619 -37.61 8.78 24.31
N ASN A 620 -38.06 9.52 25.32
CA ASN A 620 -37.89 10.97 25.34
C ASN A 620 -36.42 11.38 25.25
N GLY A 621 -35.56 10.71 26.02
CA GLY A 621 -34.09 10.93 25.93
C GLY A 621 -33.53 10.67 24.54
N ALA A 622 -33.99 9.62 23.85
CA ALA A 622 -33.57 9.27 22.50
C ALA A 622 -34.03 10.32 21.47
N ILE A 623 -35.25 10.79 21.57
CA ILE A 623 -35.83 11.82 20.70
C ILE A 623 -35.11 13.17 20.92
N THR A 624 -34.87 13.56 22.16
CA THR A 624 -34.38 14.89 22.51
C THR A 624 -32.85 15.02 22.49
N ARG A 625 -32.11 13.94 22.35
CA ARG A 625 -30.64 13.94 22.50
C ARG A 625 -29.95 14.99 21.62
N PHE A 626 -30.35 15.09 20.36
CA PHE A 626 -29.72 16.00 19.38
C PHE A 626 -30.64 17.17 18.98
N LEU A 627 -31.90 17.17 19.43
CA LEU A 627 -32.89 18.19 19.04
C LEU A 627 -32.44 19.63 19.34
N PRO A 628 -31.94 19.97 20.54
CA PRO A 628 -31.50 21.34 20.82
C PRO A 628 -30.36 21.79 19.89
N GLU A 629 -29.33 20.98 19.73
CA GLU A 629 -28.19 21.30 18.86
C GLU A 629 -28.61 21.46 17.40
N SER A 630 -29.55 20.62 16.92
CA SER A 630 -30.05 20.69 15.54
C SER A 630 -30.92 21.93 15.29
N LEU A 631 -31.75 22.33 16.27
CA LEU A 631 -32.55 23.56 16.21
C LEU A 631 -31.66 24.82 16.26
N GLU A 632 -30.64 24.83 17.13
CA GLU A 632 -29.66 25.91 17.19
C GLU A 632 -28.86 26.01 15.88
N GLY A 633 -28.44 24.86 15.33
CA GLY A 633 -27.75 24.80 14.04
C GLY A 633 -28.59 25.37 12.89
N LEU A 634 -29.91 25.07 12.88
CA LEU A 634 -30.83 25.65 11.91
C LEU A 634 -30.95 27.18 12.09
N ALA A 635 -31.07 27.65 13.34
CA ALA A 635 -31.12 29.10 13.60
C ALA A 635 -29.84 29.81 13.17
N ASP A 636 -28.68 29.23 13.45
CA ASP A 636 -27.37 29.77 13.04
C ASP A 636 -27.24 29.80 11.50
N SER A 637 -27.60 28.74 10.81
CA SER A 637 -27.48 28.65 9.35
C SER A 637 -28.37 29.63 8.58
N LEU A 638 -29.52 29.99 9.17
CA LEU A 638 -30.39 31.04 8.62
C LEU A 638 -29.82 32.44 8.81
N ASN A 639 -28.90 32.67 9.78
CA ASN A 639 -28.26 33.96 10.07
C ASN A 639 -26.96 34.17 9.30
N ALA A 640 -26.78 33.49 8.17
CA ALA A 640 -25.56 33.57 7.35
C ALA A 640 -25.24 35.01 6.94
N LYS A 641 -23.93 35.32 6.89
CA LYS A 641 -23.37 36.63 6.51
C LYS A 641 -22.69 36.51 5.14
N PRO A 642 -22.53 37.66 4.43
CA PRO A 642 -21.80 37.67 3.19
C PRO A 642 -20.38 37.14 3.38
N ILE A 643 -19.97 36.17 2.55
CA ILE A 643 -18.64 35.59 2.58
C ILE A 643 -17.74 36.37 1.61
N THR A 644 -16.60 36.80 2.13
CA THR A 644 -15.52 37.39 1.34
C THR A 644 -14.24 36.61 1.57
N GLU A 645 -13.25 36.74 0.72
CA GLU A 645 -11.93 36.11 0.92
C GLU A 645 -11.34 36.45 2.31
N ALA A 646 -11.53 37.71 2.77
CA ALA A 646 -11.04 38.15 4.07
C ALA A 646 -11.80 37.57 5.26
N SER A 647 -13.06 37.15 5.08
CA SER A 647 -13.89 36.56 6.12
C SER A 647 -13.76 35.05 6.22
N LEU A 648 -13.04 34.40 5.31
CA LEU A 648 -12.78 32.97 5.39
C LEU A 648 -12.00 32.62 6.65
N PRO A 649 -12.38 31.56 7.38
CA PRO A 649 -11.59 31.05 8.50
C PRO A 649 -10.13 30.78 8.10
N PRO A 650 -9.17 31.05 8.99
CA PRO A 650 -7.75 30.82 8.69
C PRO A 650 -7.46 29.39 8.24
N ALA A 651 -8.13 28.39 8.81
CA ALA A 651 -7.96 26.97 8.41
C ALA A 651 -8.37 26.76 6.96
N ILE A 652 -9.59 27.18 6.57
CA ILE A 652 -10.08 27.03 5.18
C ILE A 652 -9.19 27.81 4.22
N ARG A 653 -8.82 29.05 4.58
CA ARG A 653 -7.94 29.84 3.73
C ARG A 653 -6.59 29.16 3.53
N HIS A 654 -5.99 28.64 4.58
CA HIS A 654 -4.69 27.96 4.54
C HIS A 654 -4.72 26.68 3.68
N ASP A 655 -5.86 25.98 3.64
CA ASP A 655 -6.01 24.74 2.87
C ASP A 655 -6.18 24.99 1.35
N TRP A 656 -6.59 26.21 0.96
CA TRP A 656 -6.96 26.49 -0.43
C TRP A 656 -6.23 27.66 -1.06
N ILE A 657 -5.70 28.60 -0.28
CA ILE A 657 -5.12 29.85 -0.78
C ILE A 657 -3.74 30.06 -0.15
N LEU A 658 -2.72 30.11 -1.00
CA LEU A 658 -1.36 30.40 -0.55
C LEU A 658 -1.18 31.90 -0.20
N PRO A 659 -0.15 32.24 0.59
CA PRO A 659 0.11 33.64 0.98
C PRO A 659 0.38 34.60 -0.19
N ASP A 660 0.83 34.06 -1.35
CA ASP A 660 1.06 34.84 -2.58
C ASP A 660 -0.21 35.07 -3.42
N GLY A 661 -1.36 34.53 -2.97
CA GLY A 661 -2.64 34.62 -3.67
C GLY A 661 -2.89 33.46 -4.64
N THR A 662 -1.95 32.52 -4.80
CA THR A 662 -2.16 31.31 -5.60
C THR A 662 -3.24 30.43 -4.95
N VAL A 663 -4.14 29.89 -5.76
CA VAL A 663 -5.31 29.13 -5.31
C VAL A 663 -5.21 27.69 -5.81
N ARG A 664 -5.51 26.76 -4.93
CA ARG A 664 -5.64 25.33 -5.25
C ARG A 664 -7.02 25.03 -5.83
N VAL A 665 -7.05 24.25 -6.90
CA VAL A 665 -8.25 23.67 -7.49
C VAL A 665 -8.10 22.16 -7.45
N GLU A 666 -9.03 21.47 -6.80
CA GLU A 666 -9.05 20.04 -6.63
C GLU A 666 -10.15 19.43 -7.49
N ALA A 667 -9.79 18.53 -8.40
CA ALA A 667 -10.72 17.77 -9.20
C ALA A 667 -10.92 16.38 -8.58
N LEU A 668 -12.16 16.00 -8.30
CA LEU A 668 -12.54 14.72 -7.76
C LEU A 668 -13.02 13.79 -8.88
N PRO A 669 -12.61 12.52 -8.88
CA PRO A 669 -12.97 11.58 -9.93
C PRO A 669 -14.39 11.03 -9.76
N THR A 670 -15.03 10.67 -10.87
CA THR A 670 -16.30 9.92 -10.86
C THR A 670 -16.13 8.50 -10.29
N ALA A 671 -17.23 7.86 -9.89
CA ALA A 671 -17.24 6.46 -9.41
C ALA A 671 -16.63 5.46 -10.42
N ALA A 672 -16.63 5.77 -11.72
CA ALA A 672 -16.03 4.94 -12.76
C ALA A 672 -14.50 4.82 -12.67
N VAL A 673 -13.82 5.69 -11.89
CA VAL A 673 -12.37 5.79 -11.78
C VAL A 673 -11.76 4.81 -10.76
N GLN A 674 -12.51 3.89 -10.22
CA GLN A 674 -12.02 2.90 -9.23
C GLN A 674 -10.97 1.90 -9.80
N SER A 675 -10.83 1.80 -11.12
CA SER A 675 -9.84 0.94 -11.78
C SER A 675 -8.56 1.70 -12.16
N THR A 676 -7.43 0.99 -12.29
CA THR A 676 -6.18 1.58 -12.80
C THR A 676 -6.35 2.24 -14.18
N LEU A 677 -7.21 1.68 -15.03
CA LEU A 677 -7.51 2.26 -16.34
C LEU A 677 -8.31 3.55 -16.20
N GLY A 678 -9.35 3.56 -15.36
CA GLY A 678 -10.14 4.76 -15.08
C GLY A 678 -9.30 5.87 -14.45
N LEU A 679 -8.41 5.52 -13.49
CA LEU A 679 -7.50 6.49 -12.88
C LEU A 679 -6.55 7.11 -13.91
N ARG A 680 -6.07 6.32 -14.88
CA ARG A 680 -5.26 6.84 -15.99
C ARG A 680 -6.06 7.78 -16.87
N GLN A 681 -7.28 7.42 -17.26
CA GLN A 681 -8.14 8.26 -18.09
C GLN A 681 -8.45 9.61 -17.40
N PHE A 682 -8.76 9.57 -16.11
CA PHE A 682 -8.94 10.76 -15.29
C PHE A 682 -7.68 11.64 -15.26
N ALA A 683 -6.52 11.08 -14.95
CA ALA A 683 -5.26 11.82 -14.92
C ALA A 683 -4.93 12.45 -16.29
N GLU A 684 -5.08 11.69 -17.39
CA GLU A 684 -4.84 12.18 -18.75
C GLU A 684 -5.85 13.28 -19.16
N ALA A 685 -7.12 13.14 -18.79
CA ALA A 685 -8.16 14.14 -19.06
C ALA A 685 -7.87 15.46 -18.33
N VAL A 686 -7.51 15.39 -17.03
CA VAL A 686 -7.15 16.59 -16.26
C VAL A 686 -5.87 17.24 -16.80
N GLN A 687 -4.83 16.45 -17.13
CA GLN A 687 -3.58 16.98 -17.68
C GLN A 687 -3.72 17.56 -19.09
N ALA A 688 -4.70 17.12 -19.87
CA ALA A 688 -5.01 17.72 -21.17
C ALA A 688 -5.50 19.17 -21.02
N VAL A 689 -6.20 19.49 -19.93
CA VAL A 689 -6.69 20.85 -19.59
C VAL A 689 -5.62 21.63 -18.83
N ALA A 690 -4.98 20.99 -17.88
CA ALA A 690 -3.98 21.58 -16.99
C ALA A 690 -2.68 20.73 -16.99
N PRO A 691 -1.73 20.99 -17.92
CA PRO A 691 -0.52 20.16 -18.03
C PRO A 691 0.36 20.10 -16.79
N ASN A 692 0.25 21.10 -15.90
CA ASN A 692 0.99 21.17 -14.64
C ASN A 692 0.20 20.61 -13.45
N ALA A 693 -0.91 19.91 -13.69
CA ALA A 693 -1.69 19.30 -12.63
C ALA A 693 -0.85 18.29 -11.85
N GLY A 694 -1.02 18.28 -10.53
CA GLY A 694 -0.43 17.38 -9.55
C GLY A 694 -1.48 16.52 -8.84
N GLY A 695 -1.20 16.15 -7.61
CA GLY A 695 -2.10 15.39 -6.76
C GLY A 695 -1.93 13.87 -6.84
N PRO A 696 -2.56 13.11 -5.92
CA PRO A 696 -2.36 11.67 -5.76
C PRO A 696 -2.68 10.83 -6.99
N ALA A 697 -3.70 11.19 -7.77
CA ALA A 697 -4.06 10.48 -8.99
C ALA A 697 -2.95 10.54 -10.04
N ILE A 698 -2.43 11.74 -10.29
CA ILE A 698 -1.38 11.99 -11.27
C ILE A 698 -0.06 11.37 -10.81
N ALA A 699 0.29 11.57 -9.54
CA ALA A 699 1.49 10.99 -8.94
C ALA A 699 1.49 9.45 -9.08
N THR A 700 0.36 8.78 -8.84
CA THR A 700 0.24 7.32 -8.98
C THR A 700 0.52 6.85 -10.41
N ILE A 701 -0.02 7.51 -11.43
CA ILE A 701 0.20 7.14 -12.82
C ILE A 701 1.63 7.47 -13.28
N ALA A 702 2.16 8.63 -12.90
CA ALA A 702 3.52 9.03 -13.21
C ALA A 702 4.57 8.12 -12.55
N THR A 703 4.31 7.70 -11.32
CA THR A 703 5.09 6.68 -10.58
C THR A 703 5.17 5.39 -11.38
N ALA A 704 4.03 4.87 -11.85
CA ALA A 704 4.00 3.65 -12.67
C ALA A 704 4.84 3.79 -13.94
N GLY A 705 4.72 4.91 -14.64
CA GLY A 705 5.54 5.21 -15.83
C GLY A 705 7.04 5.24 -15.54
N THR A 706 7.42 5.87 -14.41
CA THR A 706 8.82 5.94 -13.96
C THR A 706 9.36 4.55 -13.62
N ILE A 707 8.58 3.71 -12.96
CA ILE A 707 8.96 2.34 -12.62
C ILE A 707 9.20 1.54 -13.89
N ILE A 708 8.23 1.47 -14.79
CA ILE A 708 8.34 0.73 -16.06
C ILE A 708 9.58 1.19 -16.85
N GLY A 709 9.77 2.50 -17.01
CA GLY A 709 10.92 3.06 -17.71
C GLY A 709 12.26 2.67 -17.06
N SER A 710 12.34 2.75 -15.72
CA SER A 710 13.54 2.36 -14.96
C SER A 710 13.89 0.87 -15.13
N PHE A 711 12.89 -0.01 -15.15
CA PHE A 711 13.14 -1.44 -15.36
C PHE A 711 13.51 -1.77 -16.80
N GLN A 712 12.93 -1.09 -17.78
CA GLN A 712 13.34 -1.23 -19.18
C GLN A 712 14.81 -0.79 -19.37
N GLU A 713 15.18 0.35 -18.82
CA GLU A 713 16.56 0.86 -18.84
C GLU A 713 17.52 -0.14 -18.17
N ALA A 714 17.20 -0.59 -16.96
CA ALA A 714 18.01 -1.57 -16.24
C ALA A 714 18.13 -2.91 -16.99
N ALA A 715 17.08 -3.40 -17.61
CA ALA A 715 17.11 -4.64 -18.38
C ALA A 715 18.00 -4.54 -19.60
N ILE A 716 17.96 -3.43 -20.32
CA ILE A 716 18.83 -3.17 -21.48
C ILE A 716 20.30 -3.07 -21.02
N LEU A 717 20.56 -2.28 -19.97
CA LEU A 717 21.91 -2.12 -19.43
C LEU A 717 22.47 -3.45 -18.91
N ALA A 718 21.68 -4.24 -18.17
CA ALA A 718 22.08 -5.55 -17.70
C ALA A 718 22.43 -6.49 -18.87
N PHE A 719 21.57 -6.55 -19.89
CA PHE A 719 21.81 -7.40 -21.07
C PHE A 719 23.10 -7.01 -21.80
N VAL A 720 23.31 -5.71 -22.03
CA VAL A 720 24.53 -5.20 -22.70
C VAL A 720 25.76 -5.49 -21.84
N ALA A 721 25.72 -5.21 -20.55
CA ALA A 721 26.84 -5.46 -19.65
C ALA A 721 27.20 -6.96 -19.59
N ILE A 722 26.20 -7.83 -19.48
CA ILE A 722 26.39 -9.28 -19.48
C ILE A 722 26.99 -9.73 -20.82
N LEU A 723 26.49 -9.26 -21.96
CA LEU A 723 27.05 -9.57 -23.28
C LEU A 723 28.54 -9.18 -23.37
N VAL A 724 28.89 -7.97 -22.95
CA VAL A 724 30.28 -7.49 -22.94
C VAL A 724 31.17 -8.38 -22.07
N ILE A 725 30.71 -8.70 -20.83
CA ILE A 725 31.46 -9.56 -19.91
C ILE A 725 31.67 -10.95 -20.51
N LEU A 726 30.63 -11.54 -21.10
CA LEU A 726 30.74 -12.85 -21.74
C LEU A 726 31.72 -12.85 -22.93
N LEU A 727 31.68 -11.81 -23.77
CA LEU A 727 32.60 -11.66 -24.89
C LEU A 727 34.05 -11.52 -24.41
N LEU A 728 34.29 -10.73 -23.38
CA LEU A 728 35.65 -10.54 -22.82
C LEU A 728 36.17 -11.82 -22.16
N ALA A 729 35.31 -12.55 -21.44
CA ALA A 729 35.70 -13.73 -20.67
C ALA A 729 35.82 -14.98 -21.57
N LEU A 730 34.83 -15.22 -22.43
CA LEU A 730 34.82 -16.40 -23.30
C LEU A 730 35.62 -16.20 -24.57
N ARG A 731 35.88 -14.94 -24.99
CA ARG A 731 36.65 -14.59 -26.22
C ARG A 731 36.13 -15.30 -27.47
N ASN A 732 34.88 -15.69 -27.47
CA ASN A 732 34.23 -16.39 -28.58
C ASN A 732 32.75 -16.01 -28.60
N ILE A 733 32.32 -15.40 -29.71
CA ILE A 733 30.95 -14.93 -29.90
C ILE A 733 29.91 -16.07 -29.85
N TRP A 734 30.25 -17.21 -30.42
CA TRP A 734 29.35 -18.37 -30.48
C TRP A 734 29.08 -18.96 -29.08
N ASP A 735 30.14 -19.05 -28.27
CA ASP A 735 29.97 -19.54 -26.89
C ASP A 735 29.18 -18.54 -26.02
N SER A 736 29.38 -17.24 -26.25
CA SER A 736 28.58 -16.18 -25.62
C SER A 736 27.10 -16.25 -26.04
N LEU A 737 26.83 -16.49 -27.33
CA LEU A 737 25.47 -16.67 -27.84
C LEU A 737 24.76 -17.90 -27.24
N LEU A 738 25.46 -19.00 -26.98
CA LEU A 738 24.89 -20.18 -26.34
C LEU A 738 24.35 -19.84 -24.92
N VAL A 739 25.13 -19.05 -24.17
CA VAL A 739 24.69 -18.56 -22.84
C VAL A 739 23.47 -17.64 -22.98
N LEU A 740 23.53 -16.67 -23.91
CA LEU A 740 22.47 -15.68 -24.11
C LEU A 740 21.16 -16.27 -24.62
N ILE A 741 21.21 -17.22 -25.57
CA ILE A 741 20.00 -17.90 -26.07
C ILE A 741 19.31 -18.64 -24.92
N THR A 742 20.10 -19.37 -24.11
CA THR A 742 19.54 -20.08 -22.94
C THR A 742 18.95 -19.13 -21.91
N LEU A 743 19.60 -17.98 -21.68
CA LEU A 743 19.13 -16.95 -20.77
C LEU A 743 17.84 -16.29 -21.26
N THR A 744 17.78 -15.92 -22.55
CA THR A 744 16.57 -15.36 -23.17
C THR A 744 15.41 -16.35 -23.10
N LEU A 745 15.66 -17.62 -23.37
CA LEU A 745 14.65 -18.66 -23.23
C LEU A 745 14.14 -18.77 -21.78
N SER A 746 15.04 -18.69 -20.80
CA SER A 746 14.64 -18.68 -19.37
C SER A 746 13.70 -17.52 -19.04
N ALA A 747 13.99 -16.33 -19.58
CA ALA A 747 13.13 -15.14 -19.39
C ALA A 747 11.75 -15.32 -20.03
N LEU A 748 11.70 -15.89 -21.25
CA LEU A 748 10.44 -16.16 -21.95
C LEU A 748 9.61 -17.24 -21.23
N LEU A 749 10.26 -18.29 -20.71
CA LEU A 749 9.58 -19.30 -19.89
C LEU A 749 9.08 -18.73 -18.57
N THR A 750 9.80 -17.80 -17.97
CA THR A 750 9.33 -17.08 -16.78
C THR A 750 8.05 -16.29 -17.07
N ALA A 751 8.01 -15.57 -18.19
CA ALA A 751 6.82 -14.85 -18.62
C ALA A 751 5.63 -15.80 -18.88
N LEU A 752 5.90 -16.97 -19.47
CA LEU A 752 4.89 -18.01 -19.65
C LEU A 752 4.34 -18.51 -18.31
N LEU A 753 5.22 -18.85 -17.36
CA LEU A 753 4.81 -19.36 -16.04
C LEU A 753 4.06 -18.29 -15.24
N ALA A 754 4.53 -17.04 -15.25
CA ALA A 754 3.84 -15.92 -14.63
C ALA A 754 2.43 -15.72 -15.22
N ARG A 755 2.27 -15.86 -16.54
CA ARG A 755 0.96 -15.75 -17.20
C ARG A 755 0.03 -16.90 -16.87
N LEU A 756 0.56 -18.13 -16.77
CA LEU A 756 -0.20 -19.34 -16.41
C LEU A 756 -0.64 -19.32 -14.94
N SER A 757 0.18 -18.77 -14.03
CA SER A 757 -0.20 -18.59 -12.62
C SER A 757 -1.20 -17.46 -12.39
N GLY A 758 -1.55 -16.68 -13.44
CA GLY A 758 -2.46 -15.53 -13.32
C GLY A 758 -1.83 -14.32 -12.64
N MET A 759 -0.50 -14.31 -12.49
CA MET A 759 0.22 -13.23 -11.81
C MET A 759 0.19 -11.93 -12.62
N THR A 760 -0.03 -10.81 -11.93
CA THR A 760 0.21 -9.48 -12.47
C THR A 760 1.63 -9.01 -12.11
N ILE A 761 2.27 -8.32 -13.03
CA ILE A 761 3.54 -7.66 -12.74
C ILE A 761 3.26 -6.38 -11.99
N ASN A 762 3.94 -6.15 -10.88
CA ASN A 762 3.85 -4.94 -10.07
C ASN A 762 5.25 -4.38 -9.77
N TYR A 763 5.31 -3.23 -9.10
CA TYR A 763 6.59 -2.56 -8.83
C TYR A 763 7.52 -3.36 -7.90
N ALA A 764 7.01 -4.26 -7.08
CA ALA A 764 7.83 -5.08 -6.19
C ALA A 764 8.36 -6.33 -6.91
N ASN A 765 7.51 -7.06 -7.63
CA ASN A 765 7.92 -8.32 -8.26
C ASN A 765 8.72 -8.13 -9.56
N ILE A 766 8.58 -7.01 -10.25
CA ILE A 766 9.32 -6.73 -11.49
C ILE A 766 10.85 -6.75 -11.28
N ILE A 767 11.32 -6.49 -10.04
CA ILE A 767 12.72 -6.60 -9.61
C ILE A 767 13.30 -7.99 -9.92
N ALA A 768 12.45 -9.03 -9.93
CA ALA A 768 12.86 -10.39 -10.22
C ALA A 768 13.42 -10.57 -11.65
N LEU A 769 12.99 -9.77 -12.64
CA LEU A 769 13.36 -9.97 -14.04
C LEU A 769 14.85 -9.71 -14.33
N PRO A 770 15.46 -8.56 -13.98
CA PRO A 770 16.89 -8.37 -14.14
C PRO A 770 17.73 -9.26 -13.21
N LEU A 771 17.20 -9.60 -12.02
CA LEU A 771 17.85 -10.52 -11.13
C LEU A 771 17.99 -11.93 -11.75
N LEU A 772 16.95 -12.40 -12.43
CA LEU A 772 16.98 -13.64 -13.21
C LEU A 772 18.13 -13.65 -14.23
N LEU A 773 18.40 -12.52 -14.89
CA LEU A 773 19.50 -12.44 -15.86
C LEU A 773 20.84 -12.73 -15.17
N GLY A 774 21.10 -12.15 -14.00
CA GLY A 774 22.32 -12.39 -13.23
C GLY A 774 22.49 -13.85 -12.78
N VAL A 775 21.45 -14.45 -12.21
CA VAL A 775 21.46 -15.85 -11.72
C VAL A 775 21.60 -16.85 -12.87
N GLY A 776 20.79 -16.64 -13.91
CA GLY A 776 20.78 -17.53 -15.08
C GLY A 776 22.10 -17.57 -15.81
N VAL A 777 22.82 -16.43 -15.90
CA VAL A 777 24.15 -16.38 -16.50
C VAL A 777 25.12 -17.24 -15.74
N SER A 778 25.17 -17.22 -14.43
CA SER A 778 26.14 -17.97 -13.63
C SER A 778 26.03 -19.47 -13.90
N PHE A 779 24.82 -20.02 -13.88
CA PHE A 779 24.59 -21.45 -14.13
C PHE A 779 24.97 -21.86 -15.56
N ASN A 780 24.58 -21.07 -16.55
CA ASN A 780 24.89 -21.34 -17.96
C ASN A 780 26.39 -21.26 -18.25
N VAL A 781 27.09 -20.29 -17.65
CA VAL A 781 28.56 -20.14 -17.78
C VAL A 781 29.29 -21.37 -17.28
N TYR A 782 28.91 -21.95 -16.14
CA TYR A 782 29.53 -23.17 -15.62
C TYR A 782 29.42 -24.33 -16.60
N PHE A 783 28.28 -24.52 -17.22
CA PHE A 783 28.08 -25.59 -18.22
C PHE A 783 28.89 -25.34 -19.51
N VAL A 784 28.84 -24.13 -20.07
CA VAL A 784 29.52 -23.79 -21.31
C VAL A 784 31.05 -23.83 -21.13
N MET A 785 31.60 -23.34 -20.01
CA MET A 785 33.05 -23.40 -19.76
C MET A 785 33.54 -24.83 -19.56
N ASN A 786 32.77 -25.70 -18.87
CA ASN A 786 33.10 -27.11 -18.73
C ASN A 786 33.00 -27.87 -20.07
N TRP A 787 32.02 -27.53 -20.90
CA TRP A 787 31.95 -28.06 -22.29
C TRP A 787 33.19 -27.70 -23.12
N ARG A 788 33.67 -26.44 -23.04
CA ARG A 788 34.92 -26.04 -23.65
C ARG A 788 36.13 -26.84 -23.15
N GLY A 789 36.12 -27.18 -21.88
CA GLY A 789 37.11 -28.07 -21.24
C GLY A 789 37.04 -29.54 -21.68
N GLY A 790 36.16 -29.87 -22.63
CA GLY A 790 36.01 -31.25 -23.17
C GLY A 790 35.03 -32.15 -22.45
N MET A 791 34.26 -31.61 -21.48
CA MET A 791 33.22 -32.40 -20.81
C MET A 791 32.05 -32.74 -21.74
N ARG A 792 31.64 -34.00 -21.74
CA ARG A 792 30.55 -34.50 -22.60
C ARG A 792 29.33 -34.98 -21.83
N ASN A 793 29.52 -35.46 -20.62
CA ASN A 793 28.44 -35.89 -19.72
C ASN A 793 28.16 -34.77 -18.73
N PHE A 794 27.23 -33.89 -19.09
CA PHE A 794 26.98 -32.66 -18.34
C PHE A 794 26.32 -32.92 -17.02
N LEU A 795 25.23 -33.72 -17.00
CA LEU A 795 24.42 -33.94 -15.81
C LEU A 795 25.04 -34.94 -14.82
N ALA A 796 25.91 -35.80 -15.29
CA ALA A 796 26.68 -36.73 -14.44
C ALA A 796 27.86 -36.01 -13.75
N SER A 797 28.04 -34.69 -13.96
CA SER A 797 29.20 -33.95 -13.45
C SER A 797 29.00 -33.43 -12.03
N ALA A 798 30.10 -33.19 -11.33
CA ALA A 798 30.14 -32.46 -10.05
C ALA A 798 29.55 -31.05 -10.19
N THR A 799 29.75 -30.38 -11.35
CA THR A 799 29.19 -29.07 -11.64
C THR A 799 27.65 -29.09 -11.68
N ALA A 800 27.03 -30.07 -12.34
CA ALA A 800 25.57 -30.20 -12.36
C ALA A 800 25.01 -30.36 -10.96
N ARG A 801 25.66 -31.16 -10.12
CA ARG A 801 25.28 -31.30 -8.72
C ARG A 801 25.40 -29.98 -7.95
N ALA A 802 26.51 -29.25 -8.12
CA ALA A 802 26.71 -27.95 -7.50
C ALA A 802 25.64 -26.94 -7.92
N VAL A 803 25.35 -26.85 -9.22
CA VAL A 803 24.30 -25.94 -9.73
C VAL A 803 22.90 -26.33 -9.22
N LEU A 804 22.58 -27.63 -9.16
CA LEU A 804 21.27 -28.06 -8.63
C LEU A 804 21.10 -27.66 -7.15
N PHE A 805 22.09 -27.96 -6.31
CA PHE A 805 21.99 -27.63 -4.89
C PHE A 805 22.10 -26.14 -4.63
N SER A 806 22.87 -25.40 -5.42
CA SER A 806 22.88 -23.93 -5.42
C SER A 806 21.49 -23.38 -5.76
N ALA A 807 20.85 -23.91 -6.81
CA ALA A 807 19.51 -23.51 -7.17
C ALA A 807 18.47 -23.86 -6.10
N LEU A 808 18.58 -25.00 -5.41
CA LEU A 808 17.71 -25.37 -4.29
C LEU A 808 17.88 -24.45 -3.08
N THR A 809 19.12 -24.04 -2.78
CA THR A 809 19.37 -23.05 -1.71
C THR A 809 18.78 -21.69 -2.08
N THR A 810 18.95 -21.27 -3.32
CA THR A 810 18.35 -20.02 -3.85
C THR A 810 16.83 -20.10 -3.90
N ALA A 811 16.25 -21.25 -4.31
CA ALA A 811 14.81 -21.49 -4.28
C ALA A 811 14.23 -21.39 -2.86
N THR A 812 14.98 -21.87 -1.87
CA THR A 812 14.58 -21.77 -0.47
C THR A 812 14.56 -20.31 0.02
N ALA A 813 15.59 -19.53 -0.33
CA ALA A 813 15.65 -18.13 0.02
C ALA A 813 14.49 -17.35 -0.63
N PHE A 814 14.26 -17.53 -1.91
CA PHE A 814 13.17 -16.85 -2.64
C PHE A 814 11.79 -17.35 -2.21
N GLY A 815 11.64 -18.65 -2.04
CA GLY A 815 10.41 -19.28 -1.58
C GLY A 815 9.98 -18.83 -0.17
N SER A 816 10.92 -18.44 0.69
CA SER A 816 10.59 -17.91 2.00
C SER A 816 9.85 -16.57 1.94
N LEU A 817 10.08 -15.78 0.88
CA LEU A 817 9.38 -14.51 0.64
C LEU A 817 7.89 -14.72 0.33
N ILE A 818 7.50 -15.86 -0.25
CA ILE A 818 6.10 -16.17 -0.60
C ILE A 818 5.18 -16.14 0.64
N PHE A 819 5.73 -16.45 1.81
CA PHE A 819 4.99 -16.46 3.07
C PHE A 819 4.89 -15.08 3.75
N SER A 820 5.39 -14.02 3.12
CA SER A 820 5.23 -12.66 3.63
C SER A 820 3.77 -12.22 3.56
N ALA A 821 3.29 -11.52 4.58
CA ALA A 821 1.96 -10.90 4.59
C ALA A 821 1.90 -9.71 3.60
N ASP A 822 3.02 -9.03 3.37
CA ASP A 822 3.15 -8.01 2.32
C ASP A 822 3.06 -8.65 0.94
N ARG A 823 2.03 -8.29 0.18
CA ARG A 823 1.76 -8.87 -1.15
C ARG A 823 2.86 -8.56 -2.17
N GLY A 824 3.51 -7.40 -2.05
CA GLY A 824 4.64 -7.04 -2.90
C GLY A 824 5.78 -8.03 -2.74
N THR A 825 6.22 -8.25 -1.52
CA THR A 825 7.28 -9.21 -1.17
C THR A 825 6.89 -10.65 -1.52
N SER A 826 5.65 -11.05 -1.21
CA SER A 826 5.15 -12.39 -1.53
C SER A 826 5.16 -12.64 -3.05
N SER A 827 4.64 -11.72 -3.85
CA SER A 827 4.62 -11.82 -5.31
C SER A 827 6.04 -11.79 -5.93
N MET A 828 6.98 -11.06 -5.32
CA MET A 828 8.38 -11.08 -5.71
C MET A 828 9.00 -12.47 -5.49
N GLY A 829 8.76 -13.07 -4.32
CA GLY A 829 9.20 -14.43 -4.00
C GLY A 829 8.64 -15.47 -4.98
N GLU A 830 7.37 -15.33 -5.35
CA GLU A 830 6.70 -16.20 -6.31
C GLU A 830 7.32 -16.06 -7.71
N LEU A 831 7.49 -14.84 -8.23
CA LEU A 831 8.10 -14.63 -9.54
C LEU A 831 9.55 -15.09 -9.60
N LEU A 832 10.33 -14.86 -8.53
CA LEU A 832 11.70 -15.38 -8.40
C LEU A 832 11.73 -16.90 -8.41
N SER A 833 10.77 -17.56 -7.77
CA SER A 833 10.67 -19.04 -7.77
C SER A 833 10.33 -19.57 -9.15
N TRP A 834 9.36 -18.99 -9.87
CA TRP A 834 9.07 -19.31 -11.27
C TRP A 834 10.26 -19.07 -12.18
N SER A 835 10.95 -17.96 -11.98
CA SER A 835 12.17 -17.62 -12.73
C SER A 835 13.26 -18.68 -12.56
N LEU A 836 13.47 -19.14 -11.35
CA LEU A 836 14.48 -20.17 -11.06
C LEU A 836 14.11 -21.53 -11.66
N ILE A 837 12.83 -21.91 -11.64
CA ILE A 837 12.34 -23.12 -12.32
C ILE A 837 12.60 -23.02 -13.83
N ALA A 838 12.31 -21.89 -14.43
CA ALA A 838 12.58 -21.63 -15.85
C ALA A 838 14.07 -21.70 -16.18
N VAL A 839 14.94 -21.10 -15.34
CA VAL A 839 16.40 -21.17 -15.46
C VAL A 839 16.89 -22.60 -15.35
N LEU A 840 16.42 -23.37 -14.36
CA LEU A 840 16.80 -24.78 -14.20
C LEU A 840 16.38 -25.61 -15.40
N ALA A 841 15.15 -25.48 -15.86
CA ALA A 841 14.66 -26.19 -17.04
C ALA A 841 15.52 -25.88 -18.28
N SER A 842 15.84 -24.60 -18.49
CA SER A 842 16.69 -24.18 -19.60
C SER A 842 18.13 -24.67 -19.45
N THR A 843 18.72 -24.62 -18.26
CA THR A 843 20.12 -25.01 -18.00
C THR A 843 20.31 -26.51 -17.99
N PHE A 844 19.37 -27.29 -17.44
CA PHE A 844 19.52 -28.75 -17.32
C PHE A 844 18.95 -29.55 -18.47
N ILE A 845 18.03 -28.98 -19.25
CA ILE A 845 17.38 -29.71 -20.36
C ILE A 845 17.76 -29.11 -21.69
N PHE A 846 17.52 -27.82 -21.90
CA PHE A 846 17.72 -27.17 -23.17
C PHE A 846 19.21 -26.97 -23.50
N LEU A 847 20.01 -26.44 -22.58
CA LEU A 847 21.43 -26.14 -22.82
C LEU A 847 22.25 -27.40 -23.16
N PRO A 848 22.15 -28.55 -22.45
CA PRO A 848 22.83 -29.78 -22.83
C PRO A 848 22.45 -30.27 -24.23
N ALA A 849 21.16 -30.25 -24.58
CA ALA A 849 20.71 -30.62 -25.93
C ALA A 849 21.30 -29.70 -27.01
N LEU A 850 21.37 -28.39 -26.72
CA LEU A 850 21.99 -27.40 -27.62
C LEU A 850 23.49 -27.65 -27.78
N LEU A 851 24.23 -27.90 -26.67
CA LEU A 851 25.67 -28.19 -26.68
C LEU A 851 26.00 -29.48 -27.44
N HIS A 852 25.18 -30.52 -27.28
CA HIS A 852 25.32 -31.77 -28.07
C HIS A 852 25.14 -31.50 -29.56
N THR A 853 24.17 -30.68 -29.93
CA THR A 853 23.95 -30.33 -31.37
C THR A 853 25.12 -29.56 -31.96
N VAL A 854 25.63 -28.54 -31.23
CA VAL A 854 26.81 -27.75 -31.67
C VAL A 854 28.08 -28.63 -31.71
N SER A 855 28.23 -29.58 -30.76
CA SER A 855 29.37 -30.49 -30.75
C SER A 855 29.40 -31.40 -32.00
N ASP A 856 28.23 -31.86 -32.44
CA ASP A 856 28.13 -32.70 -33.61
C ASP A 856 28.37 -31.91 -34.91
N ALA A 857 27.86 -30.66 -34.99
CA ALA A 857 28.11 -29.78 -36.11
C ALA A 857 29.60 -29.33 -36.26
N ARG A 858 30.35 -29.29 -35.15
CA ARG A 858 31.81 -29.00 -35.19
C ARG A 858 32.66 -30.22 -35.61
N LYS A 859 32.09 -31.42 -35.67
CA LYS A 859 32.77 -32.65 -36.10
C LYS A 859 32.57 -32.93 -37.58
N THR A 860 31.47 -32.43 -38.16
CA THR A 860 31.21 -32.43 -39.61
C THR A 860 31.85 -31.20 -40.25
#